data_8d59e14940ea794278a493e3f31c2182
#
_entry.id   8d59e14940ea794278a493e3f31c2182
#
_cell.length_a   1.000
_cell.length_b   1.000
_cell.length_c   1.000
_cell.angle_alpha   90.00
_cell.angle_beta   90.00
_cell.angle_gamma   90.00
#
_symmetry.space_group_name_H-M   'P 1'
#
loop_
_entity.id
_entity.type
_entity.pdbx_description
1 polymer ?
#
loop_
_entity_poly.entity_id
_entity_poly.type
_entity_poly.pdbx_seq_one_letter_code
_entity_poly.pdbx_strand_id
1 'polypeptide(L)'
;MRVLAIFCAAFAAGVALSQYLLSAQWALILCGVFAAAALVMGLCGCANKRGDWAKRAFLCALGLCFAFGYNTLYAHFIKAPNDALLGTQDTVEVELLGYAEETSHGAKVTVKILNRGLPGRAIYYGDADLMDLEPGAHVTAEALFNSATDPTGKGLHLRNFTAKGVYILLYQRGDPTYDDTNAGALKYLPQRIAKTLGETIERSYSEREGAFLRALLLGDKKYLDEEDASNLSEVGLSHVMAVSGLHCCFLASLIGSLMGDKRKKLRCAVTIPLIFLYAFVTGLTPSILRACIMISMGMIAPLLGRDNDPPTSISFALLLILLKNPFAIASISLQLSFSAVSGIIWLTPKLTKRAHGKHKLVRAALLSFSTTLGAMVFSTPLACYYFGTLSIVSLLSNLLCLWLVSVVFALGLLSVLIAAAVPQLGAACAFVPALGIRAVLAIAGLLEELPFHAIYFNTAFSVAWLAYVYAIFITCALAKRGKYRYFAAVGLSVLSLFAAAKVNALHYEQGGLNVVALDVGQGESVLLISEGHAALVDCGSKNSYIDAGAIAADYLRSAGATLDSVVLTHYHEDHANGLAALFARVDVDTIYLADIDAGEGDRDEVEALAERYGVNIHYVTEVTDVENGASTMSIYPPLGDKGANELGLTILCSLGDFDTLITGDMDAKTETKLVETYDLPDIEVLLVGHHGSKYSTGTTLLESVTPEVGVISVGDNSYGHPTEEALLRLTDAGMTVYRTDMQGNILITVD
;
A
#
# COMPACT_ATOMS: atom_id res chain seq x y z
N MET A 1 39.00 1.89 1.30
CA MET A 1 38.01 0.77 1.45
C MET A 1 36.84 1.27 2.28
N ARG A 2 35.60 1.09 1.80
CA ARG A 2 34.37 1.50 2.50
C ARG A 2 33.98 0.45 3.54
N VAL A 3 34.70 0.40 4.67
CA VAL A 3 34.54 -0.62 5.73
C VAL A 3 33.10 -0.69 6.25
N LEU A 4 32.54 0.47 6.62
CA LEU A 4 31.21 0.56 7.17
C LEU A 4 30.15 0.11 6.14
N ALA A 5 30.28 0.52 4.88
CA ALA A 5 29.33 0.15 3.84
C ALA A 5 29.26 -1.37 3.59
N ILE A 6 30.41 -2.05 3.63
CA ILE A 6 30.47 -3.52 3.46
C ILE A 6 29.77 -4.22 4.62
N PHE A 7 30.10 -3.82 5.86
CA PHE A 7 29.45 -4.36 7.06
C PHE A 7 27.93 -4.14 7.03
N CYS A 8 27.48 -2.90 6.77
CA CYS A 8 26.06 -2.56 6.75
C CYS A 8 25.29 -3.31 5.64
N ALA A 9 25.89 -3.47 4.46
CA ALA A 9 25.29 -4.23 3.37
C ALA A 9 25.15 -5.73 3.73
N ALA A 10 26.17 -6.31 4.35
CA ALA A 10 26.12 -7.69 4.83
C ALA A 10 25.09 -7.86 5.96
N PHE A 11 25.02 -6.90 6.89
CA PHE A 11 24.00 -6.89 7.94
C PHE A 11 22.60 -6.84 7.36
N ALA A 12 22.34 -5.92 6.43
CA ALA A 12 21.03 -5.80 5.78
C ALA A 12 20.63 -7.08 4.99
N ALA A 13 21.62 -7.68 4.28
CA ALA A 13 21.39 -8.95 3.59
C ALA A 13 21.08 -10.09 4.57
N GLY A 14 21.76 -10.17 5.70
CA GLY A 14 21.49 -11.17 6.73
C GLY A 14 20.11 -10.99 7.38
N VAL A 15 19.69 -9.74 7.65
CA VAL A 15 18.33 -9.45 8.13
C VAL A 15 17.29 -9.86 7.08
N ALA A 16 17.49 -9.53 5.80
CA ALA A 16 16.57 -9.94 4.74
C ALA A 16 16.46 -11.46 4.62
N LEU A 17 17.58 -12.17 4.63
CA LEU A 17 17.60 -13.64 4.61
C LEU A 17 16.82 -14.24 5.80
N SER A 18 16.99 -13.67 7.01
CA SER A 18 16.26 -14.12 8.20
C SER A 18 14.75 -13.88 8.11
N GLN A 19 14.33 -12.81 7.43
CA GLN A 19 12.90 -12.45 7.36
C GLN A 19 12.15 -13.19 6.25
N TYR A 20 12.83 -13.55 5.15
CA TYR A 20 12.16 -14.08 3.97
C TYR A 20 12.42 -15.57 3.71
N LEU A 21 13.58 -16.11 4.15
CA LEU A 21 14.04 -17.42 3.71
C LEU A 21 14.39 -18.39 4.84
N LEU A 22 14.70 -17.90 6.05
CA LEU A 22 15.25 -18.74 7.12
C LEU A 22 14.29 -18.85 8.29
N SER A 23 14.17 -20.08 8.83
CA SER A 23 13.58 -20.26 10.16
C SER A 23 14.53 -19.79 11.26
N ALA A 24 14.00 -19.53 12.46
CA ALA A 24 14.78 -19.08 13.60
C ALA A 24 15.96 -20.04 13.95
N GLN A 25 15.75 -21.35 13.77
CA GLN A 25 16.77 -22.38 14.01
C GLN A 25 17.94 -22.25 13.02
N TRP A 26 17.65 -22.10 11.72
CA TRP A 26 18.66 -21.91 10.70
C TRP A 26 19.43 -20.58 10.88
N ALA A 27 18.74 -19.53 11.29
CA ALA A 27 19.36 -18.24 11.59
C ALA A 27 20.40 -18.38 12.73
N LEU A 28 20.08 -19.12 13.79
CA LEU A 28 21.04 -19.39 14.89
C LEU A 28 22.24 -20.22 14.45
N ILE A 29 22.01 -21.27 13.66
CA ILE A 29 23.12 -22.09 13.12
C ILE A 29 24.06 -21.24 12.26
N LEU A 30 23.49 -20.44 11.34
CA LEU A 30 24.28 -19.55 10.48
C LEU A 30 24.99 -18.44 11.28
N CYS A 31 24.40 -17.94 12.36
CA CYS A 31 25.06 -17.02 13.28
C CYS A 31 26.35 -17.66 13.82
N GLY A 32 26.29 -18.89 14.32
CA GLY A 32 27.45 -19.64 14.79
C GLY A 32 28.50 -19.89 13.70
N VAL A 33 28.09 -20.29 12.50
CA VAL A 33 28.99 -20.51 11.36
C VAL A 33 29.72 -19.23 10.97
N PHE A 34 29.00 -18.10 10.84
CA PHE A 34 29.62 -16.82 10.48
C PHE A 34 30.45 -16.23 11.62
N ALA A 35 30.12 -16.51 12.89
CA ALA A 35 30.95 -16.17 14.04
C ALA A 35 32.31 -16.92 13.98
N ALA A 36 32.29 -18.21 13.76
CA ALA A 36 33.50 -19.04 13.59
C ALA A 36 34.34 -18.56 12.38
N ALA A 37 33.67 -18.30 11.24
CA ALA A 37 34.32 -17.78 10.05
C ALA A 37 35.02 -16.41 10.32
N ALA A 38 34.33 -15.49 10.99
CA ALA A 38 34.87 -14.20 11.37
C ALA A 38 36.07 -14.35 12.35
N LEU A 39 35.95 -15.24 13.33
CA LEU A 39 37.05 -15.52 14.28
C LEU A 39 38.30 -16.06 13.55
N VAL A 40 38.13 -17.08 12.69
CA VAL A 40 39.24 -17.66 11.90
C VAL A 40 39.85 -16.60 10.98
N MET A 41 39.04 -15.79 10.28
CA MET A 41 39.57 -14.73 9.41
C MET A 41 40.27 -13.62 10.20
N GLY A 42 39.79 -13.28 11.41
CA GLY A 42 40.41 -12.34 12.33
C GLY A 42 41.77 -12.83 12.79
N LEU A 43 41.87 -14.07 13.30
CA LEU A 43 43.10 -14.69 13.75
C LEU A 43 44.13 -14.85 12.61
N CYS A 44 43.70 -15.35 11.44
CA CYS A 44 44.54 -15.47 10.26
C CYS A 44 44.96 -14.09 9.69
N GLY A 45 44.13 -13.06 9.82
CA GLY A 45 44.42 -11.69 9.40
C GLY A 45 45.48 -11.01 10.27
N CYS A 46 45.51 -11.32 11.57
CA CYS A 46 46.59 -10.86 12.49
C CYS A 46 47.94 -11.51 12.21
N ALA A 47 47.96 -12.76 11.72
CA ALA A 47 49.16 -13.51 11.45
C ALA A 47 49.83 -13.24 10.09
N ASN A 48 49.11 -12.66 9.13
CA ASN A 48 49.59 -12.45 7.77
C ASN A 48 49.11 -11.08 7.26
N LYS A 49 49.96 -10.27 6.62
CA LYS A 49 49.63 -9.01 5.92
C LYS A 49 48.76 -9.30 4.67
N ARG A 50 47.55 -9.86 4.86
CA ARG A 50 46.65 -10.23 3.78
C ARG A 50 45.98 -8.99 3.19
N GLY A 51 45.79 -9.02 1.87
CA GLY A 51 45.25 -7.93 1.07
C GLY A 51 43.78 -7.58 1.40
N ASP A 52 43.29 -6.55 0.77
CA ASP A 52 41.94 -5.97 0.94
C ASP A 52 40.78 -6.98 0.85
N TRP A 53 40.94 -8.13 0.15
CA TRP A 53 39.92 -9.18 0.05
C TRP A 53 39.62 -9.84 1.40
N ALA A 54 40.65 -10.21 2.18
CA ALA A 54 40.43 -10.86 3.48
C ALA A 54 39.74 -9.95 4.50
N LYS A 55 40.04 -8.64 4.47
CA LYS A 55 39.34 -7.64 5.29
C LYS A 55 37.86 -7.50 4.89
N ARG A 56 37.54 -7.55 3.58
CA ARG A 56 36.17 -7.51 3.09
C ARG A 56 35.40 -8.75 3.52
N ALA A 57 35.97 -9.95 3.35
CA ALA A 57 35.38 -11.22 3.76
C ALA A 57 35.09 -11.25 5.27
N PHE A 58 36.05 -10.80 6.11
CA PHE A 58 35.86 -10.66 7.55
C PHE A 58 34.68 -9.74 7.89
N LEU A 59 34.59 -8.56 7.26
CA LEU A 59 33.51 -7.61 7.50
C LEU A 59 32.13 -8.17 7.06
N CYS A 60 32.11 -8.91 5.95
CA CYS A 60 30.89 -9.59 5.50
C CYS A 60 30.45 -10.67 6.51
N ALA A 61 31.38 -11.54 6.94
CA ALA A 61 31.09 -12.56 7.93
C ALA A 61 30.61 -11.97 9.26
N LEU A 62 31.27 -10.91 9.72
CA LEU A 62 30.88 -10.21 10.94
C LEU A 62 29.49 -9.56 10.82
N GLY A 63 29.20 -8.92 9.67
CA GLY A 63 27.89 -8.31 9.41
C GLY A 63 26.77 -9.34 9.37
N LEU A 64 26.97 -10.49 8.70
CA LEU A 64 26.00 -11.59 8.66
C LEU A 64 25.81 -12.23 10.04
N CYS A 65 26.89 -12.50 10.78
CA CYS A 65 26.81 -13.00 12.14
C CYS A 65 25.97 -12.09 13.04
N PHE A 66 26.28 -10.79 13.01
CA PHE A 66 25.55 -9.81 13.81
C PHE A 66 24.06 -9.71 13.39
N ALA A 67 23.77 -9.79 12.07
CA ALA A 67 22.39 -9.78 11.57
C ALA A 67 21.55 -10.95 12.08
N PHE A 68 22.09 -12.17 11.95
CA PHE A 68 21.35 -13.37 12.37
C PHE A 68 21.14 -13.40 13.88
N GLY A 69 22.17 -13.08 14.67
CA GLY A 69 22.06 -13.00 16.13
C GLY A 69 21.08 -11.91 16.57
N TYR A 70 21.22 -10.72 16.02
CA TYR A 70 20.35 -9.58 16.35
C TYR A 70 18.88 -9.84 15.99
N ASN A 71 18.61 -10.35 14.78
CA ASN A 71 17.24 -10.64 14.35
C ASN A 71 16.57 -11.69 15.24
N THR A 72 17.30 -12.73 15.64
CA THR A 72 16.79 -13.77 16.54
C THR A 72 16.50 -13.22 17.94
N LEU A 73 17.44 -12.42 18.50
CA LEU A 73 17.23 -11.77 19.79
C LEU A 73 16.04 -10.79 19.74
N TYR A 74 15.91 -10.01 18.68
CA TYR A 74 14.81 -9.08 18.51
C TYR A 74 13.46 -9.81 18.44
N ALA A 75 13.39 -10.89 17.65
CA ALA A 75 12.20 -11.71 17.56
C ALA A 75 11.81 -12.32 18.91
N HIS A 76 12.79 -12.81 19.68
CA HIS A 76 12.56 -13.41 20.99
C HIS A 76 12.11 -12.39 22.04
N PHE A 77 12.75 -11.23 22.13
CA PHE A 77 12.48 -10.26 23.21
C PHE A 77 11.39 -9.24 22.86
N ILE A 78 11.14 -9.00 21.57
CA ILE A 78 10.19 -7.97 21.12
C ILE A 78 8.93 -8.59 20.51
N LYS A 79 9.05 -9.55 19.58
CA LYS A 79 7.89 -10.12 18.89
C LYS A 79 7.20 -11.22 19.71
N ALA A 80 7.94 -12.19 20.21
CA ALA A 80 7.37 -13.35 20.89
C ALA A 80 6.50 -13.00 22.13
N PRO A 81 6.83 -12.01 22.96
CA PRO A 81 5.94 -11.61 24.07
C PRO A 81 4.59 -11.06 23.61
N ASN A 82 4.56 -10.38 22.44
CA ASN A 82 3.32 -9.89 21.85
C ASN A 82 2.52 -11.05 21.25
N ASP A 83 3.18 -11.97 20.53
CA ASP A 83 2.52 -13.15 19.94
C ASP A 83 1.87 -14.06 20.99
N ALA A 84 2.40 -14.10 22.21
CA ALA A 84 1.87 -14.95 23.30
C ALA A 84 0.49 -14.50 23.82
N LEU A 85 0.04 -13.30 23.48
CA LEU A 85 -1.27 -12.77 23.88
C LEU A 85 -2.34 -12.91 22.81
N LEU A 86 -1.97 -13.35 21.61
CA LEU A 86 -2.92 -13.45 20.51
C LEU A 86 -4.07 -14.39 20.82
N GLY A 87 -5.29 -13.98 20.46
CA GLY A 87 -6.53 -14.71 20.71
C GLY A 87 -7.05 -14.61 22.15
N THR A 88 -6.35 -13.87 23.04
CA THR A 88 -6.84 -13.64 24.41
C THR A 88 -7.67 -12.38 24.50
N GLN A 89 -8.58 -12.31 25.47
CA GLN A 89 -9.32 -11.12 25.86
C GLN A 89 -8.95 -10.75 27.28
N ASP A 90 -8.57 -9.48 27.50
CA ASP A 90 -8.16 -9.03 28.82
C ASP A 90 -8.20 -7.49 28.93
N THR A 91 -8.17 -6.97 30.14
CA THR A 91 -8.11 -5.53 30.40
C THR A 91 -6.74 -4.98 30.00
N VAL A 92 -6.75 -3.97 29.14
CA VAL A 92 -5.56 -3.28 28.66
C VAL A 92 -5.61 -1.80 29.03
N GLU A 93 -4.48 -1.27 29.48
CA GLU A 93 -4.25 0.17 29.64
C GLU A 93 -3.30 0.62 28.53
N VAL A 94 -3.74 1.57 27.72
CA VAL A 94 -3.00 2.06 26.57
C VAL A 94 -2.82 3.57 26.61
N GLU A 95 -1.66 4.05 26.12
CA GLU A 95 -1.35 5.48 25.93
C GLU A 95 -1.44 5.80 24.44
N LEU A 96 -2.23 6.81 24.07
CA LEU A 96 -2.37 7.27 22.70
C LEU A 96 -1.08 7.92 22.18
N LEU A 97 -0.54 7.44 21.09
CA LEU A 97 0.69 7.98 20.48
C LEU A 97 0.41 9.05 19.39
N GLY A 98 -0.83 9.22 19.00
CA GLY A 98 -1.29 10.18 17.99
C GLY A 98 -2.77 10.47 18.17
N TYR A 99 -3.33 11.25 17.25
CA TYR A 99 -4.78 11.44 17.16
C TYR A 99 -5.41 10.18 16.55
N ALA A 100 -6.63 9.89 16.97
CA ALA A 100 -7.41 8.82 16.40
C ALA A 100 -7.84 9.16 14.97
N GLU A 101 -8.07 8.13 14.20
CA GLU A 101 -8.54 8.18 12.83
C GLU A 101 -9.90 7.52 12.78
N GLU A 102 -10.84 8.18 12.12
CA GLU A 102 -12.18 7.65 11.90
C GLU A 102 -12.12 6.35 11.08
N THR A 103 -12.99 5.43 11.41
CA THR A 103 -13.23 4.20 10.67
C THR A 103 -14.74 4.01 10.57
N SER A 104 -15.22 3.20 9.66
CA SER A 104 -16.64 2.89 9.47
C SER A 104 -17.40 2.47 10.74
N HIS A 105 -16.70 1.90 11.72
CA HIS A 105 -17.32 1.39 12.96
C HIS A 105 -16.74 2.02 14.23
N GLY A 106 -16.30 3.28 14.17
CA GLY A 106 -15.72 3.99 15.29
C GLY A 106 -14.40 4.66 14.95
N ALA A 107 -13.36 4.44 15.73
CA ALA A 107 -12.06 5.05 15.51
C ALA A 107 -10.91 4.10 15.78
N LYS A 108 -9.76 4.35 15.10
CA LYS A 108 -8.50 3.64 15.34
C LYS A 108 -7.40 4.60 15.75
N VAL A 109 -6.51 4.15 16.62
CA VAL A 109 -5.36 4.94 17.06
C VAL A 109 -4.13 4.06 17.32
N THR A 110 -2.95 4.57 16.99
CA THR A 110 -1.69 3.91 17.37
C THR A 110 -1.43 4.14 18.85
N VAL A 111 -1.21 3.07 19.60
CA VAL A 111 -1.06 3.10 21.06
C VAL A 111 0.19 2.38 21.54
N LYS A 112 0.55 2.66 22.80
CA LYS A 112 1.51 1.90 23.58
C LYS A 112 0.80 1.24 24.74
N ILE A 113 0.98 -0.06 24.92
CA ILE A 113 0.41 -0.80 26.06
C ILE A 113 1.26 -0.52 27.30
N LEU A 114 0.61 -0.14 28.42
CA LEU A 114 1.28 0.28 29.65
C LEU A 114 1.32 -0.81 30.71
N ASN A 115 0.20 -1.46 30.97
CA ASN A 115 0.03 -2.36 32.11
C ASN A 115 0.71 -3.73 31.99
N ARG A 116 1.34 -4.03 30.82
CA ARG A 116 1.96 -5.37 30.57
C ARG A 116 3.45 -5.32 30.27
N GLY A 117 4.04 -4.12 30.21
CA GLY A 117 5.47 -3.97 29.86
C GLY A 117 5.83 -4.49 28.46
N LEU A 118 4.86 -4.64 27.57
CA LEU A 118 5.05 -5.14 26.23
C LEU A 118 5.84 -4.14 25.39
N PRO A 119 6.90 -4.57 24.73
CA PRO A 119 7.63 -3.72 23.82
C PRO A 119 6.88 -3.61 22.48
N GLY A 120 6.98 -2.45 21.82
CA GLY A 120 6.36 -2.20 20.53
C GLY A 120 5.16 -1.27 20.60
N ARG A 121 4.41 -1.29 19.51
CA ARG A 121 3.18 -0.50 19.33
C ARG A 121 2.03 -1.45 19.01
N ALA A 122 0.82 -1.02 19.34
CA ALA A 122 -0.41 -1.66 18.93
C ALA A 122 -1.28 -0.64 18.16
N ILE A 123 -2.26 -1.12 17.40
CA ILE A 123 -3.37 -0.30 16.93
C ILE A 123 -4.56 -0.69 17.76
N TYR A 124 -5.23 0.31 18.34
CA TYR A 124 -6.44 0.15 19.11
C TYR A 124 -7.62 0.61 18.29
N TYR A 125 -8.60 -0.25 18.12
CA TYR A 125 -9.88 0.00 17.46
C TYR A 125 -10.95 0.10 18.55
N GLY A 126 -11.65 1.22 18.61
CA GLY A 126 -12.67 1.49 19.62
C GLY A 126 -13.71 2.48 19.13
N ASP A 127 -14.50 2.99 20.06
CA ASP A 127 -15.62 3.88 19.77
C ASP A 127 -15.19 5.24 19.22
N ALA A 128 -16.13 5.99 18.64
CA ALA A 128 -15.88 7.31 18.05
C ALA A 128 -15.37 8.34 19.08
N ASP A 129 -15.64 8.15 20.37
CA ASP A 129 -15.17 9.01 21.47
C ASP A 129 -13.64 9.16 21.50
N LEU A 130 -12.90 8.20 20.90
CA LEU A 130 -11.46 8.29 20.76
C LEU A 130 -11.02 9.51 19.92
N MET A 131 -11.87 10.03 19.05
CA MET A 131 -11.58 11.18 18.18
C MET A 131 -11.41 12.48 18.97
N ASP A 132 -12.04 12.57 20.15
CA ASP A 132 -11.98 13.74 21.01
C ASP A 132 -10.75 13.76 21.92
N LEU A 133 -10.00 12.64 21.99
CA LEU A 133 -8.85 12.51 22.86
C LEU A 133 -7.58 13.12 22.26
N GLU A 134 -6.80 13.74 23.14
CA GLU A 134 -5.48 14.27 22.79
C GLU A 134 -4.39 13.18 22.88
N PRO A 135 -3.32 13.25 22.06
CA PRO A 135 -2.18 12.35 22.20
C PRO A 135 -1.57 12.42 23.61
N GLY A 136 -1.38 11.24 24.21
CA GLY A 136 -0.95 11.08 25.60
C GLY A 136 -2.06 10.74 26.55
N ALA A 137 -3.33 10.81 26.15
CA ALA A 137 -4.44 10.27 26.94
C ALA A 137 -4.27 8.76 27.13
N HIS A 138 -4.76 8.27 28.26
CA HIS A 138 -4.80 6.84 28.59
C HIS A 138 -6.22 6.33 28.40
N VAL A 139 -6.32 5.13 27.85
CA VAL A 139 -7.58 4.39 27.70
C VAL A 139 -7.41 3.05 28.40
N THR A 140 -8.34 2.75 29.29
CA THR A 140 -8.43 1.44 29.95
C THR A 140 -9.73 0.78 29.51
N ALA A 141 -9.62 -0.35 28.86
CA ALA A 141 -10.75 -1.12 28.36
C ALA A 141 -10.44 -2.61 28.34
N GLU A 142 -11.46 -3.42 28.26
CA GLU A 142 -11.33 -4.81 27.87
C GLU A 142 -11.13 -4.89 26.36
N ALA A 143 -10.11 -5.62 25.89
CA ALA A 143 -9.79 -5.73 24.47
C ALA A 143 -9.45 -7.15 24.06
N LEU A 144 -9.81 -7.50 22.83
CA LEU A 144 -9.39 -8.72 22.14
C LEU A 144 -8.06 -8.45 21.45
N PHE A 145 -7.08 -9.34 21.65
CA PHE A 145 -5.74 -9.24 21.09
C PHE A 145 -5.66 -10.04 19.79
N ASN A 146 -5.65 -9.36 18.64
CA ASN A 146 -5.51 -9.98 17.33
C ASN A 146 -4.11 -9.79 16.75
N SER A 147 -3.74 -10.67 15.82
CA SER A 147 -2.44 -10.61 15.15
C SER A 147 -2.35 -9.42 14.21
N ALA A 148 -1.23 -8.71 14.27
CA ALA A 148 -0.84 -7.75 13.24
C ALA A 148 -0.04 -8.42 12.10
N THR A 149 0.01 -9.75 12.06
CA THR A 149 0.66 -10.54 11.00
C THR A 149 -0.33 -11.56 10.46
N ASP A 150 -0.36 -11.69 9.13
CA ASP A 150 -1.11 -12.75 8.47
C ASP A 150 -0.59 -14.13 8.91
N PRO A 151 -1.44 -15.01 9.50
CA PRO A 151 -1.04 -16.35 9.90
C PRO A 151 -0.59 -17.22 8.72
N THR A 152 -1.07 -16.94 7.49
CA THR A 152 -0.67 -17.66 6.28
C THR A 152 0.67 -17.17 5.71
N GLY A 153 1.15 -16.02 6.14
CA GLY A 153 2.40 -15.41 5.68
C GLY A 153 2.37 -14.89 4.22
N LYS A 154 1.21 -14.91 3.57
CA LYS A 154 1.02 -14.49 2.17
C LYS A 154 0.61 -13.03 2.02
N GLY A 155 -0.04 -12.44 3.02
CA GLY A 155 -0.50 -11.07 3.02
C GLY A 155 0.65 -10.05 3.06
N LEU A 156 0.95 -9.42 1.93
CA LEU A 156 1.94 -8.33 1.83
C LEU A 156 1.59 -7.15 2.75
N HIS A 157 0.31 -6.91 2.98
CA HIS A 157 -0.19 -5.78 3.76
C HIS A 157 0.10 -5.91 5.25
N LEU A 158 -0.04 -7.10 5.84
CA LEU A 158 0.20 -7.33 7.26
C LEU A 158 1.68 -7.30 7.64
N ARG A 159 2.60 -7.60 6.73
CA ARG A 159 4.04 -7.34 6.94
C ARG A 159 4.36 -5.86 7.12
N ASN A 160 3.49 -4.99 6.63
CA ASN A 160 3.65 -3.54 6.77
C ASN A 160 3.44 -3.07 8.22
N PHE A 161 2.58 -3.71 9.00
CA PHE A 161 2.38 -3.40 10.42
C PHE A 161 3.64 -3.71 11.24
N THR A 162 4.19 -4.92 11.11
CA THR A 162 5.43 -5.29 11.81
C THR A 162 6.62 -4.43 11.37
N ALA A 163 6.67 -4.04 10.11
CA ALA A 163 7.68 -3.09 9.60
C ALA A 163 7.57 -1.70 10.25
N LYS A 164 6.37 -1.28 10.67
CA LYS A 164 6.12 -0.06 11.46
C LYS A 164 6.32 -0.24 12.97
N GLY A 165 6.59 -1.48 13.42
CA GLY A 165 6.74 -1.83 14.83
C GLY A 165 5.41 -2.03 15.56
N VAL A 166 4.35 -2.34 14.82
CA VAL A 166 3.03 -2.74 15.34
C VAL A 166 2.96 -4.26 15.30
N TYR A 167 2.68 -4.89 16.44
CA TYR A 167 2.67 -6.34 16.58
C TYR A 167 1.31 -6.90 16.94
N ILE A 168 0.42 -6.08 17.50
CA ILE A 168 -0.91 -6.46 17.97
C ILE A 168 -1.93 -5.44 17.46
N LEU A 169 -3.11 -5.95 17.10
CA LEU A 169 -4.33 -5.20 16.90
C LEU A 169 -5.23 -5.44 18.11
N LEU A 170 -5.72 -4.38 18.72
CA LEU A 170 -6.58 -4.41 19.91
C LEU A 170 -7.98 -3.99 19.49
N TYR A 171 -8.95 -4.86 19.67
CA TYR A 171 -10.37 -4.54 19.42
C TYR A 171 -11.08 -4.37 20.74
N GLN A 172 -11.60 -3.17 21.00
CA GLN A 172 -12.35 -2.83 22.21
C GLN A 172 -13.52 -3.79 22.42
N ARG A 173 -13.71 -4.16 23.69
CA ARG A 173 -14.87 -4.90 24.17
C ARG A 173 -15.36 -4.20 25.43
N GLY A 174 -16.67 -3.98 25.54
CA GLY A 174 -17.24 -3.25 26.69
C GLY A 174 -16.88 -1.76 26.76
N ASP A 175 -17.28 -1.10 27.84
CA ASP A 175 -17.15 0.34 27.99
C ASP A 175 -15.73 0.74 28.40
N PRO A 176 -15.09 1.69 27.71
CA PRO A 176 -13.77 2.18 28.04
C PRO A 176 -13.82 3.25 29.15
N THR A 177 -12.70 3.43 29.83
CA THR A 177 -12.46 4.57 30.71
C THR A 177 -11.31 5.41 30.21
N TYR A 178 -11.46 6.72 30.25
CA TYR A 178 -10.49 7.68 29.70
C TYR A 178 -9.82 8.47 30.81
N ASP A 179 -8.50 8.70 30.68
CA ASP A 179 -7.72 9.56 31.58
C ASP A 179 -6.79 10.47 30.77
N ASP A 180 -6.99 11.77 30.87
CA ASP A 180 -6.27 12.81 30.17
C ASP A 180 -5.03 13.36 30.89
N THR A 181 -4.61 12.72 31.97
CA THR A 181 -3.54 13.23 32.89
C THR A 181 -2.24 13.55 32.13
N ASN A 182 -1.92 12.85 31.05
CA ASN A 182 -0.73 13.06 30.23
C ASN A 182 -1.01 13.79 28.91
N ALA A 183 -2.25 14.17 28.66
CA ALA A 183 -2.61 15.00 27.51
C ALA A 183 -1.82 16.31 27.57
N GLY A 184 -1.20 16.70 26.48
CA GLY A 184 -0.40 17.92 26.44
C GLY A 184 1.07 17.78 26.78
N ALA A 185 1.58 16.58 27.10
CA ALA A 185 3.01 16.37 27.32
C ALA A 185 3.86 16.83 26.11
N LEU A 186 5.05 17.39 26.39
CA LEU A 186 5.94 17.95 25.36
C LEU A 186 6.34 16.93 24.30
N LYS A 187 6.39 15.65 24.64
CA LYS A 187 6.69 14.55 23.68
C LYS A 187 5.70 14.44 22.52
N TYR A 188 4.45 14.96 22.69
CA TYR A 188 3.39 14.98 21.69
C TYR A 188 3.27 16.31 20.94
N LEU A 189 4.18 17.26 21.19
CA LEU A 189 4.23 18.54 20.48
C LEU A 189 4.23 18.39 18.94
N PRO A 190 4.96 17.42 18.33
CA PRO A 190 4.93 17.24 16.89
C PRO A 190 3.55 16.90 16.33
N GLN A 191 2.76 16.06 17.00
CA GLN A 191 1.40 15.69 16.60
C GLN A 191 0.46 16.89 16.67
N ARG A 192 0.58 17.69 17.74
CA ARG A 192 -0.20 18.96 17.87
C ARG A 192 0.17 19.96 16.80
N ILE A 193 1.46 20.10 16.47
CA ILE A 193 1.91 20.93 15.35
C ILE A 193 1.28 20.43 14.04
N ALA A 194 1.27 19.12 13.78
CA ALA A 194 0.67 18.57 12.58
C ALA A 194 -0.83 18.89 12.49
N LYS A 195 -1.60 18.72 13.59
CA LYS A 195 -3.02 19.08 13.65
C LYS A 195 -3.25 20.58 13.38
N THR A 196 -2.52 21.44 14.09
CA THR A 196 -2.64 22.91 13.90
C THR A 196 -2.31 23.34 12.48
N LEU A 197 -1.26 22.74 11.85
CA LEU A 197 -0.94 23.02 10.45
C LEU A 197 -2.03 22.53 9.51
N GLY A 198 -2.60 21.33 9.75
CA GLY A 198 -3.73 20.81 8.99
C GLY A 198 -4.94 21.73 9.02
N GLU A 199 -5.38 22.12 10.23
CA GLU A 199 -6.50 23.08 10.40
C GLU A 199 -6.22 24.45 9.78
N THR A 200 -4.96 24.90 9.80
CA THR A 200 -4.57 26.16 9.18
C THR A 200 -4.65 26.08 7.65
N ILE A 201 -4.29 24.92 7.07
CA ILE A 201 -4.42 24.66 5.64
C ILE A 201 -5.90 24.72 5.24
N GLU A 202 -6.77 24.00 5.93
CA GLU A 202 -8.22 23.97 5.68
C GLU A 202 -8.86 25.37 5.70
N ARG A 203 -8.43 26.23 6.63
CA ARG A 203 -8.93 27.62 6.71
C ARG A 203 -8.38 28.54 5.63
N SER A 204 -7.24 28.19 5.00
CA SER A 204 -6.50 29.09 4.10
C SER A 204 -6.61 28.73 2.62
N TYR A 205 -6.99 27.52 2.31
CA TYR A 205 -7.08 26.96 0.96
C TYR A 205 -8.47 26.42 0.67
N SER A 206 -8.83 26.25 -0.60
CA SER A 206 -10.03 25.50 -0.96
C SER A 206 -9.84 24.01 -0.63
N GLU A 207 -10.93 23.26 -0.61
CA GLU A 207 -10.93 21.84 -0.26
C GLU A 207 -9.90 21.05 -1.08
N ARG A 208 -9.95 21.15 -2.42
CA ARG A 208 -9.06 20.42 -3.34
C ARG A 208 -7.59 20.82 -3.18
N GLU A 209 -7.28 22.13 -3.15
CA GLU A 209 -5.90 22.59 -2.97
C GLU A 209 -5.39 22.31 -1.55
N GLY A 210 -6.27 22.44 -0.54
CA GLY A 210 -5.95 22.13 0.86
C GLY A 210 -5.61 20.66 1.05
N ALA A 211 -6.41 19.77 0.48
CA ALA A 211 -6.16 18.33 0.48
C ALA A 211 -4.79 17.95 -0.13
N PHE A 212 -4.49 18.52 -1.32
CA PHE A 212 -3.19 18.35 -1.95
C PHE A 212 -2.04 18.86 -1.07
N LEU A 213 -2.19 20.04 -0.48
CA LEU A 213 -1.16 20.63 0.36
C LEU A 213 -0.96 19.88 1.68
N ARG A 214 -2.03 19.32 2.29
CA ARG A 214 -1.95 18.41 3.44
C ARG A 214 -1.16 17.15 3.09
N ALA A 215 -1.49 16.52 1.98
CA ALA A 215 -0.75 15.36 1.49
C ALA A 215 0.74 15.71 1.26
N LEU A 216 1.02 16.84 0.64
CA LEU A 216 2.39 17.30 0.34
C LEU A 216 3.20 17.66 1.60
N LEU A 217 2.63 18.43 2.54
CA LEU A 217 3.36 18.95 3.71
C LEU A 217 3.38 17.98 4.89
N LEU A 218 2.26 17.28 5.13
CA LEU A 218 2.06 16.43 6.32
C LEU A 218 2.04 14.93 6.01
N GLY A 219 1.83 14.55 4.75
CA GLY A 219 1.66 13.16 4.32
C GLY A 219 0.26 12.60 4.57
N ASP A 220 -0.68 13.46 4.91
CA ASP A 220 -2.06 13.13 5.17
C ASP A 220 -2.84 13.14 3.85
N LYS A 221 -3.10 11.95 3.32
CA LYS A 221 -3.74 11.73 2.02
C LYS A 221 -5.26 11.52 2.10
N LYS A 222 -5.82 11.42 3.28
CA LYS A 222 -7.23 11.06 3.50
C LYS A 222 -8.22 12.00 2.83
N TYR A 223 -7.83 13.26 2.69
CA TYR A 223 -8.67 14.30 2.12
C TYR A 223 -8.47 14.49 0.62
N LEU A 224 -7.49 13.76 0.03
CA LEU A 224 -7.24 13.85 -1.40
C LEU A 224 -8.35 13.10 -2.14
N ASP A 225 -8.95 13.77 -3.10
CA ASP A 225 -9.96 13.19 -3.98
C ASP A 225 -9.40 11.95 -4.70
N GLU A 226 -10.20 10.89 -4.84
CA GLU A 226 -9.79 9.63 -5.44
C GLU A 226 -9.33 9.80 -6.90
N GLU A 227 -9.98 10.67 -7.66
CA GLU A 227 -9.57 11.00 -9.04
C GLU A 227 -8.19 11.65 -9.08
N ASP A 228 -7.93 12.68 -8.22
CA ASP A 228 -6.63 13.32 -8.13
C ASP A 228 -5.54 12.34 -7.65
N ALA A 229 -5.86 11.47 -6.71
CA ALA A 229 -4.95 10.43 -6.20
C ALA A 229 -4.59 9.42 -7.30
N SER A 230 -5.59 8.97 -8.06
CA SER A 230 -5.44 8.07 -9.20
C SER A 230 -4.57 8.70 -10.29
N ASN A 231 -4.94 9.89 -10.77
CA ASN A 231 -4.21 10.61 -11.82
C ASN A 231 -2.74 10.82 -11.46
N LEU A 232 -2.45 11.23 -10.22
CA LEU A 232 -1.08 11.38 -9.73
C LEU A 232 -0.33 10.05 -9.67
N SER A 233 -1.03 8.95 -9.36
CA SER A 233 -0.44 7.61 -9.33
C SER A 233 -0.08 7.13 -10.73
N GLU A 234 -0.99 7.24 -11.66
CA GLU A 234 -0.83 6.74 -13.03
C GLU A 234 0.24 7.48 -13.83
N VAL A 235 0.40 8.78 -13.58
CA VAL A 235 1.50 9.54 -14.18
C VAL A 235 2.83 9.41 -13.40
N GLY A 236 2.87 8.58 -12.34
CA GLY A 236 4.09 8.27 -11.56
C GLY A 236 4.50 9.34 -10.56
N LEU A 237 3.55 10.18 -10.10
CA LEU A 237 3.75 11.25 -9.11
C LEU A 237 3.32 10.86 -7.68
N SER A 238 2.83 9.64 -7.43
CA SER A 238 2.42 9.17 -6.08
C SER A 238 3.48 9.41 -5.00
N HIS A 239 4.76 9.37 -5.37
CA HIS A 239 5.88 9.59 -4.46
C HIS A 239 5.98 11.05 -3.96
N VAL A 240 5.30 11.99 -4.61
CA VAL A 240 5.16 13.39 -4.21
C VAL A 240 4.17 13.54 -3.06
N MET A 241 3.09 12.74 -3.07
CA MET A 241 2.07 12.72 -2.01
C MET A 241 2.52 11.93 -0.78
N ALA A 242 3.49 11.04 -0.93
CA ALA A 242 4.10 10.34 0.20
C ALA A 242 5.26 11.18 0.74
N VAL A 243 5.20 11.60 2.02
CA VAL A 243 6.31 12.37 2.58
C VAL A 243 7.61 11.58 2.48
N SER A 244 8.55 12.13 1.75
CA SER A 244 9.75 11.45 1.29
C SER A 244 11.02 12.25 1.56
N GLY A 245 12.16 11.68 1.18
CA GLY A 245 13.45 12.37 1.25
C GLY A 245 13.51 13.68 0.45
N LEU A 246 12.67 13.85 -0.58
CA LEU A 246 12.58 15.11 -1.35
C LEU A 246 12.13 16.27 -0.49
N HIS A 247 11.14 16.09 0.37
CA HIS A 247 10.62 17.11 1.28
C HIS A 247 11.68 17.61 2.26
N CYS A 248 12.49 16.70 2.83
CA CYS A 248 13.64 17.07 3.64
C CYS A 248 14.69 17.86 2.84
N CYS A 249 14.90 17.52 1.55
CA CYS A 249 15.80 18.25 0.67
C CYS A 249 15.23 19.65 0.34
N PHE A 250 13.92 19.78 0.10
CA PHE A 250 13.25 21.07 -0.13
C PHE A 250 13.40 21.98 1.09
N LEU A 251 13.11 21.46 2.30
CA LEU A 251 13.26 22.19 3.54
C LEU A 251 14.73 22.62 3.78
N ALA A 252 15.69 21.70 3.61
CA ALA A 252 17.10 22.01 3.76
C ALA A 252 17.58 23.05 2.72
N SER A 253 17.05 22.99 1.50
CA SER A 253 17.34 23.96 0.44
C SER A 253 16.73 25.34 0.73
N LEU A 254 15.51 25.39 1.23
CA LEU A 254 14.83 26.61 1.66
C LEU A 254 15.64 27.31 2.77
N ILE A 255 16.02 26.57 3.83
CA ILE A 255 16.85 27.11 4.91
C ILE A 255 18.21 27.58 4.38
N GLY A 256 18.82 26.78 3.48
CA GLY A 256 20.09 27.14 2.83
C GLY A 256 20.00 28.44 2.03
N SER A 257 18.90 28.66 1.30
CA SER A 257 18.66 29.90 0.54
C SER A 257 18.48 31.11 1.44
N LEU A 258 17.80 30.96 2.59
CA LEU A 258 17.59 32.05 3.55
C LEU A 258 18.87 32.41 4.32
N MET A 259 19.72 31.43 4.65
CA MET A 259 20.91 31.66 5.50
C MET A 259 22.20 31.92 4.71
N GLY A 260 22.21 31.55 3.42
CA GLY A 260 23.38 31.67 2.55
C GLY A 260 24.53 30.72 2.92
N ASP A 261 25.59 30.68 2.11
CA ASP A 261 26.69 29.68 2.22
C ASP A 261 27.79 30.07 3.20
N LYS A 262 27.85 31.33 3.64
CA LYS A 262 28.95 31.84 4.46
C LYS A 262 28.97 31.29 5.90
N ARG A 263 27.79 30.92 6.46
CA ARG A 263 27.65 30.52 7.87
C ARG A 263 27.40 28.99 8.00
N LYS A 264 28.33 28.17 7.48
CA LYS A 264 28.16 26.71 7.43
C LYS A 264 27.80 26.07 8.79
N LYS A 265 28.46 26.47 9.89
CA LYS A 265 28.18 25.93 11.24
C LYS A 265 26.75 26.28 11.69
N LEU A 266 26.34 27.53 11.53
CA LEU A 266 25.01 27.98 11.92
C LEU A 266 23.93 27.28 11.06
N ARG A 267 24.19 27.15 9.75
CA ARG A 267 23.29 26.40 8.85
C ARG A 267 23.10 24.96 9.31
N CYS A 268 24.17 24.24 9.70
CA CYS A 268 24.05 22.90 10.28
C CYS A 268 23.24 22.90 11.57
N ALA A 269 23.52 23.83 12.49
CA ALA A 269 22.87 23.94 13.78
C ALA A 269 21.36 24.23 13.69
N VAL A 270 20.89 24.88 12.61
CA VAL A 270 19.49 25.19 12.35
C VAL A 270 18.84 24.08 11.50
N THR A 271 19.47 23.67 10.40
CA THR A 271 18.85 22.73 9.44
C THR A 271 18.64 21.35 10.06
N ILE A 272 19.64 20.83 10.80
CA ILE A 272 19.54 19.46 11.35
C ILE A 272 18.38 19.32 12.34
N PRO A 273 18.21 20.17 13.37
CA PRO A 273 17.05 20.08 14.25
C PRO A 273 15.71 20.26 13.52
N LEU A 274 15.64 21.18 12.54
CA LEU A 274 14.40 21.44 11.81
C LEU A 274 13.97 20.26 10.92
N ILE A 275 14.90 19.60 10.22
CA ILE A 275 14.53 18.41 9.42
C ILE A 275 14.14 17.23 10.32
N PHE A 276 14.72 17.09 11.51
CA PHE A 276 14.27 16.08 12.48
C PHE A 276 12.92 16.44 13.10
N LEU A 277 12.68 17.73 13.44
CA LEU A 277 11.35 18.18 13.87
C LEU A 277 10.30 17.90 12.81
N TYR A 278 10.58 18.23 11.54
CA TYR A 278 9.71 17.91 10.42
C TYR A 278 9.48 16.39 10.29
N ALA A 279 10.52 15.56 10.48
CA ALA A 279 10.36 14.10 10.49
C ALA A 279 9.45 13.61 11.63
N PHE A 280 9.49 14.23 12.81
CA PHE A 280 8.58 13.91 13.92
C PHE A 280 7.15 14.34 13.61
N VAL A 281 6.95 15.52 13.02
CA VAL A 281 5.62 16.03 12.62
C VAL A 281 4.96 15.12 11.59
N THR A 282 5.74 14.55 10.66
CA THR A 282 5.26 13.69 9.57
C THR A 282 5.34 12.18 9.86
N GLY A 283 5.56 11.78 11.12
CA GLY A 283 5.41 10.39 11.58
C GLY A 283 6.64 9.49 11.44
N LEU A 284 7.86 10.02 11.24
CA LEU A 284 9.14 9.28 11.25
C LEU A 284 9.20 8.07 10.28
N THR A 285 8.67 8.23 9.08
CA THR A 285 8.74 7.15 8.08
C THR A 285 10.19 6.76 7.76
N PRO A 286 10.48 5.51 7.36
CA PRO A 286 11.83 5.07 7.01
C PRO A 286 12.49 5.93 5.92
N SER A 287 11.69 6.42 4.96
CA SER A 287 12.17 7.29 3.88
C SER A 287 12.67 8.64 4.38
N ILE A 288 11.91 9.28 5.29
CA ILE A 288 12.28 10.58 5.89
C ILE A 288 13.49 10.40 6.80
N LEU A 289 13.49 9.38 7.65
CA LEU A 289 14.59 9.13 8.60
C LEU A 289 15.91 8.91 7.85
N ARG A 290 15.89 8.13 6.74
CA ARG A 290 17.05 7.99 5.85
C ARG A 290 17.53 9.35 5.35
N ALA A 291 16.63 10.21 4.87
CA ALA A 291 17.01 11.52 4.33
C ALA A 291 17.59 12.42 5.40
N CYS A 292 17.00 12.49 6.60
CA CYS A 292 17.53 13.25 7.73
C CYS A 292 18.94 12.80 8.08
N ILE A 293 19.20 11.50 8.17
CA ILE A 293 20.53 10.95 8.46
C ILE A 293 21.52 11.33 7.35
N MET A 294 21.17 11.12 6.07
CA MET A 294 22.05 11.38 4.94
C MET A 294 22.35 12.89 4.78
N ILE A 295 21.36 13.77 4.93
CA ILE A 295 21.54 15.23 4.90
C ILE A 295 22.45 15.65 6.05
N SER A 296 22.19 15.17 7.27
CA SER A 296 23.00 15.48 8.45
C SER A 296 24.47 15.06 8.25
N MET A 297 24.71 13.83 7.76
CA MET A 297 26.08 13.37 7.46
C MET A 297 26.75 14.24 6.38
N GLY A 298 26.01 14.59 5.31
CA GLY A 298 26.51 15.46 4.24
C GLY A 298 26.86 16.87 4.70
N MET A 299 26.11 17.40 5.68
CA MET A 299 26.38 18.72 6.26
C MET A 299 27.48 18.71 7.32
N ILE A 300 27.57 17.65 8.12
CA ILE A 300 28.58 17.53 9.19
C ILE A 300 29.95 17.17 8.62
N ALA A 301 30.05 16.31 7.60
CA ALA A 301 31.33 15.82 7.06
C ALA A 301 32.31 16.95 6.71
N PRO A 302 31.94 18.02 5.98
CA PRO A 302 32.83 19.15 5.69
C PRO A 302 33.27 19.93 6.94
N LEU A 303 32.48 19.95 8.02
CA LEU A 303 32.83 20.60 9.27
C LEU A 303 33.92 19.81 10.03
N LEU A 304 33.96 18.49 9.80
CA LEU A 304 35.00 17.58 10.35
C LEU A 304 36.20 17.40 9.41
N GLY A 305 36.30 18.20 8.32
CA GLY A 305 37.35 18.06 7.32
C GLY A 305 37.30 16.75 6.54
N ARG A 306 36.13 16.14 6.40
CA ARG A 306 35.89 14.89 5.67
C ARG A 306 35.10 15.15 4.40
N ASP A 307 35.35 14.35 3.37
CA ASP A 307 34.50 14.33 2.16
C ASP A 307 33.20 13.61 2.43
N ASN A 308 32.15 14.09 1.81
CA ASN A 308 30.85 13.39 1.81
C ASN A 308 30.95 12.14 0.94
N ASP A 309 30.68 10.95 1.53
CA ASP A 309 30.62 9.66 0.82
C ASP A 309 29.19 9.11 0.86
N PRO A 310 28.36 9.39 -0.18
CA PRO A 310 26.95 8.96 -0.21
C PRO A 310 26.74 7.46 -0.02
N PRO A 311 27.56 6.54 -0.59
CA PRO A 311 27.41 5.11 -0.32
C PRO A 311 27.59 4.72 1.14
N THR A 312 28.50 5.38 1.87
CA THR A 312 28.66 5.14 3.32
C THR A 312 27.48 5.73 4.09
N SER A 313 26.99 6.92 3.70
CA SER A 313 25.85 7.57 4.35
C SER A 313 24.56 6.77 4.22
N ILE A 314 24.26 6.25 3.03
CA ILE A 314 23.06 5.42 2.82
C ILE A 314 23.17 4.09 3.58
N SER A 315 24.35 3.45 3.60
CA SER A 315 24.56 2.20 4.32
C SER A 315 24.42 2.39 5.83
N PHE A 316 24.92 3.51 6.36
CA PHE A 316 24.77 3.85 7.77
C PHE A 316 23.31 4.14 8.15
N ALA A 317 22.58 4.86 7.30
CA ALA A 317 21.16 5.10 7.50
C ALA A 317 20.37 3.78 7.55
N LEU A 318 20.67 2.84 6.63
CA LEU A 318 20.05 1.52 6.62
C LEU A 318 20.33 0.74 7.91
N LEU A 319 21.58 0.75 8.36
CA LEU A 319 21.97 0.09 9.61
C LEU A 319 21.16 0.65 10.80
N LEU A 320 21.07 1.96 10.96
CA LEU A 320 20.32 2.58 12.06
C LEU A 320 18.84 2.25 12.04
N ILE A 321 18.22 2.25 10.84
CA ILE A 321 16.79 1.89 10.68
C ILE A 321 16.57 0.42 11.07
N LEU A 322 17.42 -0.50 10.58
CA LEU A 322 17.30 -1.92 10.88
C LEU A 322 17.67 -2.28 12.32
N LEU A 323 18.56 -1.51 12.97
CA LEU A 323 18.84 -1.64 14.40
C LEU A 323 17.67 -1.14 15.28
N LYS A 324 16.84 -0.23 14.79
CA LYS A 324 15.61 0.17 15.48
C LYS A 324 14.52 -0.91 15.33
N ASN A 325 14.36 -1.45 14.14
CA ASN A 325 13.39 -2.50 13.82
C ASN A 325 13.89 -3.34 12.64
N PRO A 326 14.34 -4.58 12.81
CA PRO A 326 14.78 -5.42 11.71
C PRO A 326 13.65 -5.78 10.73
N PHE A 327 12.40 -5.83 11.18
CA PHE A 327 11.23 -6.05 10.32
C PHE A 327 11.01 -4.88 9.33
N ALA A 328 11.58 -3.71 9.57
CA ALA A 328 11.51 -2.59 8.65
C ALA A 328 12.06 -2.91 7.25
N ILE A 329 12.86 -3.97 7.08
CA ILE A 329 13.32 -4.45 5.77
C ILE A 329 12.15 -4.82 4.85
N ALA A 330 11.00 -5.22 5.40
CA ALA A 330 9.78 -5.53 4.66
C ALA A 330 8.97 -4.28 4.26
N SER A 331 9.32 -3.09 4.75
CA SER A 331 8.62 -1.86 4.40
C SER A 331 8.81 -1.50 2.92
N ILE A 332 7.71 -1.41 2.18
CA ILE A 332 7.68 -0.96 0.78
C ILE A 332 8.36 0.40 0.64
N SER A 333 8.05 1.34 1.53
CA SER A 333 8.65 2.68 1.57
C SER A 333 10.17 2.64 1.74
N LEU A 334 10.69 1.74 2.59
CA LEU A 334 12.13 1.56 2.75
C LEU A 334 12.76 1.01 1.48
N GLN A 335 12.21 -0.07 0.93
CA GLN A 335 12.76 -0.74 -0.24
C GLN A 335 12.81 0.19 -1.46
N LEU A 336 11.69 0.86 -1.79
CA LEU A 336 11.62 1.81 -2.89
C LEU A 336 12.57 3.00 -2.69
N SER A 337 12.61 3.53 -1.48
CA SER A 337 13.43 4.68 -1.15
C SER A 337 14.93 4.39 -1.24
N PHE A 338 15.38 3.23 -0.75
CA PHE A 338 16.79 2.81 -0.81
C PHE A 338 17.20 2.41 -2.22
N SER A 339 16.35 1.73 -2.98
CA SER A 339 16.60 1.39 -4.38
C SER A 339 16.76 2.64 -5.24
N ALA A 340 15.83 3.60 -5.13
CA ALA A 340 15.90 4.86 -5.86
C ALA A 340 17.19 5.64 -5.59
N VAL A 341 17.56 5.82 -4.31
CA VAL A 341 18.79 6.54 -3.94
C VAL A 341 20.04 5.78 -4.35
N SER A 342 20.02 4.44 -4.29
CA SER A 342 21.12 3.64 -4.81
C SER A 342 21.33 3.87 -6.31
N GLY A 343 20.25 3.94 -7.07
CA GLY A 343 20.28 4.28 -8.49
C GLY A 343 20.82 5.69 -8.75
N ILE A 344 20.39 6.67 -7.97
CA ILE A 344 20.91 8.04 -8.05
C ILE A 344 22.43 8.05 -7.76
N ILE A 345 22.90 7.37 -6.71
CA ILE A 345 24.31 7.36 -6.34
C ILE A 345 25.19 6.70 -7.40
N TRP A 346 24.71 5.62 -8.03
CA TRP A 346 25.54 4.80 -8.91
C TRP A 346 25.38 5.13 -10.40
N LEU A 347 24.20 5.49 -10.85
CA LEU A 347 23.89 5.69 -12.27
C LEU A 347 23.94 7.16 -12.67
N THR A 348 23.37 8.08 -11.89
CA THR A 348 23.32 9.51 -12.24
C THR A 348 24.70 10.12 -12.54
N PRO A 349 25.78 9.86 -11.78
CA PRO A 349 27.09 10.42 -12.10
C PRO A 349 27.66 9.95 -13.47
N LYS A 350 27.26 8.75 -13.92
CA LYS A 350 27.69 8.22 -15.23
C LYS A 350 26.91 8.88 -16.38
N LEU A 351 25.63 9.17 -16.17
CA LEU A 351 24.76 9.82 -17.17
C LEU A 351 25.10 11.31 -17.31
N THR A 352 25.41 11.99 -16.21
CA THR A 352 25.65 13.44 -16.17
C THR A 352 27.03 13.85 -16.67
N LYS A 353 27.97 12.92 -16.86
CA LYS A 353 29.30 13.22 -17.44
C LYS A 353 29.21 13.99 -18.76
N ARG A 354 28.17 13.75 -19.56
CA ARG A 354 27.94 14.41 -20.87
C ARG A 354 27.28 15.78 -20.74
N ALA A 355 26.82 16.19 -19.55
CA ALA A 355 26.18 17.48 -19.31
C ALA A 355 27.19 18.61 -19.05
N HIS A 356 28.49 18.32 -18.89
CA HIS A 356 29.53 19.30 -18.68
C HIS A 356 29.71 20.18 -19.95
N GLY A 357 29.82 21.49 -19.75
CA GLY A 357 29.99 22.47 -20.83
C GLY A 357 28.73 22.89 -21.58
N LYS A 358 27.53 22.39 -21.19
CA LYS A 358 26.24 22.82 -21.78
C LYS A 358 25.69 24.09 -21.12
N HIS A 359 24.80 24.80 -21.83
CA HIS A 359 24.07 25.94 -21.30
C HIS A 359 23.34 25.58 -19.98
N LYS A 360 23.21 26.55 -19.05
CA LYS A 360 22.66 26.33 -17.72
C LYS A 360 21.31 25.58 -17.68
N LEU A 361 20.38 25.99 -18.56
CA LEU A 361 19.04 25.35 -18.65
C LEU A 361 19.12 23.91 -19.17
N VAL A 362 19.91 23.68 -20.24
CA VAL A 362 20.12 22.34 -20.79
C VAL A 362 20.81 21.43 -19.76
N ARG A 363 21.77 21.96 -19.03
CA ARG A 363 22.43 21.23 -17.95
C ARG A 363 21.46 20.86 -16.83
N ALA A 364 20.59 21.80 -16.39
CA ALA A 364 19.59 21.56 -15.38
C ALA A 364 18.60 20.47 -15.82
N ALA A 365 18.09 20.56 -17.03
CA ALA A 365 17.19 19.54 -17.61
C ALA A 365 17.87 18.17 -17.70
N LEU A 366 19.11 18.10 -18.19
CA LEU A 366 19.87 16.85 -18.25
C LEU A 366 20.19 16.26 -16.86
N LEU A 367 20.43 17.09 -15.86
CA LEU A 367 20.61 16.66 -14.48
C LEU A 367 19.32 16.10 -13.89
N SER A 368 18.20 16.80 -14.07
CA SER A 368 16.87 16.34 -13.65
C SER A 368 16.52 15.00 -14.30
N PHE A 369 16.59 14.92 -15.61
CA PHE A 369 16.36 13.71 -16.39
C PHE A 369 17.26 12.54 -15.94
N SER A 370 18.58 12.79 -15.78
CA SER A 370 19.52 11.76 -15.35
C SER A 370 19.28 11.28 -13.93
N THR A 371 18.81 12.17 -13.04
CA THR A 371 18.49 11.82 -11.66
C THR A 371 17.22 10.98 -11.58
N THR A 372 16.16 11.41 -12.30
CA THR A 372 14.91 10.64 -12.40
C THR A 372 15.16 9.26 -13.01
N LEU A 373 15.85 9.20 -14.15
CA LEU A 373 16.20 7.93 -14.78
C LEU A 373 17.07 7.04 -13.87
N GLY A 374 18.01 7.64 -13.15
CA GLY A 374 18.84 6.94 -12.17
C GLY A 374 18.02 6.32 -11.05
N ALA A 375 17.05 7.05 -10.51
CA ALA A 375 16.13 6.54 -9.50
C ALA A 375 15.25 5.42 -10.07
N MET A 376 14.60 5.67 -11.20
CA MET A 376 13.63 4.76 -11.83
C MET A 376 14.23 3.39 -12.17
N VAL A 377 15.42 3.33 -12.77
CA VAL A 377 16.05 2.05 -13.15
C VAL A 377 16.15 1.07 -11.97
N PHE A 378 16.28 1.57 -10.75
CA PHE A 378 16.39 0.73 -9.55
C PHE A 378 15.07 0.57 -8.79
N SER A 379 14.18 1.56 -8.82
CA SER A 379 12.91 1.51 -8.08
C SER A 379 11.76 0.93 -8.90
N THR A 380 11.70 1.13 -10.22
CA THR A 380 10.62 0.67 -11.08
C THR A 380 10.37 -0.84 -10.97
N PRO A 381 11.39 -1.73 -10.97
CA PRO A 381 11.11 -3.15 -10.81
C PRO A 381 10.36 -3.49 -9.52
N LEU A 382 10.70 -2.83 -8.41
CA LEU A 382 10.00 -3.02 -7.14
C LEU A 382 8.61 -2.37 -7.15
N ALA A 383 8.48 -1.21 -7.80
CA ALA A 383 7.19 -0.54 -7.95
C ALA A 383 6.22 -1.41 -8.77
N CYS A 384 6.68 -1.97 -9.88
CA CYS A 384 5.91 -2.92 -10.68
C CYS A 384 5.47 -4.16 -9.87
N TYR A 385 6.37 -4.70 -9.04
CA TYR A 385 6.05 -5.84 -8.18
C TYR A 385 4.97 -5.52 -7.14
N TYR A 386 5.03 -4.31 -6.52
CA TYR A 386 4.11 -3.95 -5.44
C TYR A 386 2.79 -3.36 -5.92
N PHE A 387 2.80 -2.63 -7.03
CA PHE A 387 1.65 -1.86 -7.51
C PHE A 387 1.08 -2.34 -8.84
N GLY A 388 1.69 -3.33 -9.48
CA GLY A 388 1.19 -3.87 -10.76
C GLY A 388 1.19 -2.88 -11.92
N THR A 389 1.81 -1.70 -11.77
CA THR A 389 1.72 -0.60 -12.73
C THR A 389 3.07 -0.03 -13.10
N LEU A 390 3.29 0.27 -14.37
CA LEU A 390 4.44 1.00 -14.89
C LEU A 390 3.97 2.25 -15.63
N SER A 391 4.13 3.41 -15.02
CA SER A 391 3.90 4.69 -15.71
C SER A 391 4.98 4.98 -16.75
N ILE A 392 4.60 5.04 -18.01
CA ILE A 392 5.51 5.37 -19.14
C ILE A 392 5.80 6.86 -19.14
N VAL A 393 4.79 7.68 -18.81
CA VAL A 393 4.91 9.14 -18.82
C VAL A 393 5.63 9.68 -17.58
N SER A 394 5.98 8.83 -16.61
CA SER A 394 6.56 9.27 -15.33
C SER A 394 7.86 10.07 -15.47
N LEU A 395 8.65 9.81 -16.52
CA LEU A 395 9.86 10.60 -16.78
C LEU A 395 9.51 12.05 -17.20
N LEU A 396 8.45 12.20 -17.98
CA LEU A 396 7.95 13.50 -18.44
C LEU A 396 7.23 14.25 -17.30
N SER A 397 6.34 13.57 -16.58
CA SER A 397 5.62 14.16 -15.45
C SER A 397 6.59 14.66 -14.37
N ASN A 398 7.62 13.89 -14.04
CA ASN A 398 8.66 14.31 -13.11
C ASN A 398 9.43 15.53 -13.60
N LEU A 399 9.77 15.59 -14.89
CA LEU A 399 10.47 16.75 -15.46
C LEU A 399 9.61 18.02 -15.40
N LEU A 400 8.31 17.91 -15.64
CA LEU A 400 7.38 19.04 -15.66
C LEU A 400 6.95 19.46 -14.24
N CYS A 401 6.67 18.50 -13.34
CA CYS A 401 6.02 18.77 -12.06
C CYS A 401 6.99 18.93 -10.88
N LEU A 402 8.13 18.21 -10.80
CA LEU A 402 8.94 18.21 -9.56
C LEU A 402 9.50 19.57 -9.17
N TRP A 403 9.89 20.40 -10.12
CA TRP A 403 10.35 21.76 -9.82
C TRP A 403 9.19 22.64 -9.31
N LEU A 404 7.99 22.48 -9.90
CA LEU A 404 6.79 23.20 -9.48
C LEU A 404 6.35 22.76 -8.08
N VAL A 405 6.34 21.46 -7.81
CA VAL A 405 6.08 20.89 -6.47
C VAL A 405 7.06 21.43 -5.43
N SER A 406 8.35 21.61 -5.79
CA SER A 406 9.32 22.18 -4.85
C SER A 406 9.02 23.63 -4.49
N VAL A 407 8.51 24.40 -5.45
CA VAL A 407 8.05 25.78 -5.22
C VAL A 407 6.76 25.80 -4.39
N VAL A 408 5.78 24.95 -4.74
CA VAL A 408 4.54 24.78 -3.98
C VAL A 408 4.83 24.39 -2.53
N PHE A 409 5.73 23.43 -2.30
CA PHE A 409 6.16 23.04 -0.95
C PHE A 409 6.72 24.24 -0.16
N ALA A 410 7.65 24.99 -0.76
CA ALA A 410 8.32 26.08 -0.06
C ALA A 410 7.36 27.24 0.23
N LEU A 411 6.58 27.67 -0.77
CA LEU A 411 5.63 28.78 -0.62
C LEU A 411 4.39 28.37 0.19
N GLY A 412 3.92 27.13 0.02
CA GLY A 412 2.83 26.57 0.81
C GLY A 412 3.20 26.48 2.30
N LEU A 413 4.37 25.93 2.63
CA LEU A 413 4.84 25.90 4.01
C LEU A 413 4.95 27.32 4.59
N LEU A 414 5.50 28.28 3.83
CA LEU A 414 5.64 29.64 4.28
C LEU A 414 4.28 30.32 4.48
N SER A 415 3.32 30.15 3.57
CA SER A 415 1.97 30.69 3.68
C SER A 415 1.22 30.15 4.90
N VAL A 416 1.35 28.84 5.18
CA VAL A 416 0.72 28.19 6.34
C VAL A 416 1.34 28.70 7.65
N LEU A 417 2.67 28.85 7.72
CA LEU A 417 3.34 29.45 8.89
C LEU A 417 2.92 30.91 9.12
N ILE A 418 2.75 31.69 8.04
CA ILE A 418 2.25 33.06 8.13
C ILE A 418 0.78 33.04 8.57
N ALA A 419 -0.05 32.15 8.03
CA ALA A 419 -1.46 32.04 8.36
C ALA A 419 -1.69 31.63 9.82
N ALA A 420 -0.83 30.77 10.36
CA ALA A 420 -0.86 30.39 11.78
C ALA A 420 -0.60 31.60 12.71
N ALA A 421 0.21 32.57 12.27
CA ALA A 421 0.50 33.78 13.01
C ALA A 421 -0.48 34.91 12.72
N VAL A 422 -0.81 35.16 11.45
CA VAL A 422 -1.68 36.21 10.94
C VAL A 422 -2.57 35.68 9.82
N PRO A 423 -3.79 35.22 10.13
CA PRO A 423 -4.66 34.49 9.18
C PRO A 423 -4.93 35.24 7.89
N GLN A 424 -5.16 36.57 7.95
CA GLN A 424 -5.48 37.41 6.79
C GLN A 424 -4.32 37.50 5.79
N LEU A 425 -3.09 37.58 6.27
CA LEU A 425 -1.89 37.57 5.43
C LEU A 425 -1.61 36.20 4.84
N GLY A 426 -1.88 35.12 5.61
CA GLY A 426 -1.74 33.76 5.16
C GLY A 426 -2.62 33.44 3.97
N ALA A 427 -3.92 33.83 4.03
CA ALA A 427 -4.85 33.64 2.92
C ALA A 427 -4.40 34.39 1.64
N ALA A 428 -3.87 35.59 1.77
CA ALA A 428 -3.31 36.32 0.64
C ALA A 428 -2.07 35.62 0.04
N CYS A 429 -1.20 35.07 0.88
CA CYS A 429 -0.01 34.33 0.46
C CYS A 429 -0.34 32.94 -0.13
N ALA A 430 -1.53 32.38 0.15
CA ALA A 430 -1.98 31.09 -0.34
C ALA A 430 -2.25 31.08 -1.86
N PHE A 431 -2.53 32.23 -2.47
CA PHE A 431 -2.87 32.37 -3.89
C PHE A 431 -1.81 31.76 -4.83
N VAL A 432 -0.54 32.02 -4.59
CA VAL A 432 0.54 31.56 -5.48
C VAL A 432 0.75 30.03 -5.38
N PRO A 433 0.88 29.43 -4.18
CA PRO A 433 0.95 27.96 -4.10
C PRO A 433 -0.33 27.28 -4.59
N ALA A 434 -1.53 27.83 -4.39
CA ALA A 434 -2.78 27.28 -4.93
C ALA A 434 -2.75 27.23 -6.46
N LEU A 435 -2.29 28.29 -7.13
CA LEU A 435 -2.11 28.28 -8.59
C LEU A 435 -1.10 27.20 -9.03
N GLY A 436 -0.03 27.01 -8.27
CA GLY A 436 0.94 25.95 -8.51
C GLY A 436 0.35 24.55 -8.35
N ILE A 437 -0.51 24.33 -7.35
CA ILE A 437 -1.24 23.06 -7.13
C ILE A 437 -2.16 22.77 -8.31
N ARG A 438 -2.99 23.75 -8.72
CA ARG A 438 -3.86 23.58 -9.91
C ARG A 438 -3.07 23.22 -11.16
N ALA A 439 -1.90 23.84 -11.36
CA ALA A 439 -1.05 23.52 -12.51
C ALA A 439 -0.49 22.09 -12.43
N VAL A 440 -0.12 21.60 -11.24
CA VAL A 440 0.35 20.20 -11.07
C VAL A 440 -0.78 19.22 -11.37
N LEU A 441 -1.98 19.44 -10.81
CA LEU A 441 -3.14 18.59 -11.04
C LEU A 441 -3.57 18.61 -12.52
N ALA A 442 -3.62 19.78 -13.15
CA ALA A 442 -3.94 19.89 -14.57
C ALA A 442 -2.92 19.18 -15.47
N ILE A 443 -1.62 19.26 -15.15
CA ILE A 443 -0.58 18.53 -15.91
C ILE A 443 -0.75 17.03 -15.69
N ALA A 444 -1.10 16.57 -14.49
CA ALA A 444 -1.32 15.17 -14.19
C ALA A 444 -2.51 14.61 -15.00
N GLY A 445 -3.68 15.28 -14.98
CA GLY A 445 -4.84 14.89 -15.78
C GLY A 445 -4.54 14.87 -17.30
N LEU A 446 -3.91 15.91 -17.85
CA LEU A 446 -3.52 15.91 -19.27
C LEU A 446 -2.55 14.79 -19.67
N LEU A 447 -1.71 14.33 -18.76
CA LEU A 447 -0.77 13.24 -19.02
C LEU A 447 -1.43 11.86 -18.87
N GLU A 448 -2.44 11.76 -18.02
CA GLU A 448 -3.25 10.56 -17.83
C GLU A 448 -4.12 10.28 -19.06
N GLU A 449 -4.73 11.31 -19.67
CA GLU A 449 -5.51 11.18 -20.92
C GLU A 449 -4.67 10.66 -22.12
N LEU A 450 -3.34 10.63 -22.01
CA LEU A 450 -2.51 10.14 -23.14
C LEU A 450 -2.68 8.63 -23.30
N PRO A 451 -2.87 8.12 -24.54
CA PRO A 451 -2.91 6.70 -24.78
C PRO A 451 -1.57 6.05 -24.36
N PHE A 452 -1.66 4.92 -23.66
CA PHE A 452 -0.50 4.19 -23.13
C PHE A 452 0.31 4.98 -22.08
N HIS A 453 -0.32 5.85 -21.29
CA HIS A 453 0.34 6.56 -20.18
C HIS A 453 0.92 5.58 -19.14
N ALA A 454 0.28 4.44 -18.93
CA ALA A 454 0.73 3.36 -18.05
C ALA A 454 0.55 1.98 -18.69
N ILE A 455 1.25 0.99 -18.16
CA ILE A 455 1.08 -0.44 -18.45
C ILE A 455 0.72 -1.11 -17.14
N TYR A 456 -0.34 -1.91 -17.18
CA TYR A 456 -0.84 -2.70 -16.05
C TYR A 456 -0.50 -4.17 -16.27
N PHE A 457 -0.22 -4.90 -15.20
CA PHE A 457 0.10 -6.33 -15.27
C PHE A 457 -0.08 -6.99 -13.91
N ASN A 458 -0.48 -8.26 -13.90
CA ASN A 458 -0.70 -8.98 -12.66
C ASN A 458 0.64 -9.40 -11.98
N THR A 459 0.55 -9.81 -10.72
CA THR A 459 1.71 -10.07 -9.86
C THR A 459 2.59 -11.24 -10.34
N ALA A 460 2.02 -12.28 -10.92
CA ALA A 460 2.77 -13.46 -11.40
C ALA A 460 3.68 -13.10 -12.58
N PHE A 461 3.16 -12.35 -13.55
CA PHE A 461 3.95 -11.83 -14.66
C PHE A 461 5.04 -10.87 -14.20
N SER A 462 4.75 -10.02 -13.21
CA SER A 462 5.73 -9.03 -12.72
C SER A 462 6.97 -9.70 -12.12
N VAL A 463 6.82 -10.79 -11.38
CA VAL A 463 7.96 -11.56 -10.82
C VAL A 463 8.82 -12.16 -11.93
N ALA A 464 8.19 -12.81 -12.91
CA ALA A 464 8.89 -13.42 -14.02
C ALA A 464 9.63 -12.35 -14.87
N TRP A 465 8.96 -11.24 -15.16
CA TRP A 465 9.55 -10.12 -15.91
C TRP A 465 10.70 -9.47 -15.14
N LEU A 466 10.58 -9.29 -13.83
CA LEU A 466 11.67 -8.79 -13.00
C LEU A 466 12.90 -9.68 -13.06
N ALA A 467 12.73 -10.98 -12.89
CA ALA A 467 13.83 -11.95 -12.99
C ALA A 467 14.53 -11.84 -14.36
N TYR A 468 13.75 -11.74 -15.44
CA TYR A 468 14.25 -11.55 -16.79
C TYR A 468 15.03 -10.23 -16.95
N VAL A 469 14.49 -9.09 -16.46
CA VAL A 469 15.15 -7.79 -16.52
C VAL A 469 16.47 -7.81 -15.77
N TYR A 470 16.51 -8.34 -14.57
CA TYR A 470 17.75 -8.46 -13.81
C TYR A 470 18.76 -9.38 -14.52
N ALA A 471 18.32 -10.50 -15.08
CA ALA A 471 19.19 -11.40 -15.83
C ALA A 471 19.82 -10.71 -17.07
N ILE A 472 19.04 -9.92 -17.82
CA ILE A 472 19.55 -9.14 -18.95
C ILE A 472 20.59 -8.11 -18.49
N PHE A 473 20.30 -7.34 -17.45
CA PHE A 473 21.22 -6.31 -16.96
C PHE A 473 22.52 -6.92 -16.38
N ILE A 474 22.42 -8.04 -15.67
CA ILE A 474 23.59 -8.79 -15.17
C ILE A 474 24.42 -9.31 -16.38
N THR A 475 23.78 -9.91 -17.38
CA THR A 475 24.44 -10.39 -18.59
C THR A 475 25.16 -9.25 -19.33
N CYS A 476 24.50 -8.09 -19.47
CA CYS A 476 25.09 -6.89 -20.05
C CYS A 476 26.27 -6.36 -19.23
N ALA A 477 26.21 -6.48 -17.91
CA ALA A 477 27.32 -6.07 -17.02
C ALA A 477 28.54 -6.99 -17.18
N LEU A 478 28.31 -8.31 -17.28
CA LEU A 478 29.35 -9.33 -17.40
C LEU A 478 29.99 -9.35 -18.80
N ALA A 479 29.23 -9.13 -19.85
CA ALA A 479 29.67 -9.25 -21.25
C ALA A 479 30.76 -8.24 -21.65
N LYS A 480 31.01 -7.18 -20.92
CA LYS A 480 32.05 -6.13 -21.09
C LYS A 480 32.20 -5.53 -22.51
N ARG A 481 31.46 -5.98 -23.52
CA ARG A 481 31.53 -5.57 -24.93
C ARG A 481 30.24 -4.88 -25.37
N GLY A 482 30.32 -3.86 -26.24
CA GLY A 482 29.21 -3.15 -26.86
C GLY A 482 28.88 -1.80 -26.23
N LYS A 483 28.96 -0.73 -27.06
CA LYS A 483 28.70 0.67 -26.65
C LYS A 483 27.23 0.90 -26.25
N TYR A 484 26.31 0.15 -26.85
CA TYR A 484 24.86 0.34 -26.74
C TYR A 484 24.15 -0.77 -25.96
N ARG A 485 24.89 -1.69 -25.30
CA ARG A 485 24.31 -2.87 -24.61
C ARG A 485 23.24 -2.53 -23.59
N TYR A 486 23.40 -1.45 -22.82
CA TYR A 486 22.40 -1.04 -21.84
C TYR A 486 21.16 -0.42 -22.48
N PHE A 487 21.30 0.28 -23.61
CA PHE A 487 20.15 0.73 -24.40
C PHE A 487 19.37 -0.45 -24.97
N ALA A 488 20.05 -1.45 -25.47
CA ALA A 488 19.42 -2.68 -25.93
C ALA A 488 18.72 -3.43 -24.78
N ALA A 489 19.37 -3.49 -23.60
CA ALA A 489 18.75 -4.09 -22.42
C ALA A 489 17.46 -3.37 -21.99
N VAL A 490 17.47 -2.04 -21.95
CA VAL A 490 16.27 -1.25 -21.65
C VAL A 490 15.20 -1.48 -22.73
N GLY A 491 15.56 -1.39 -24.02
CA GLY A 491 14.62 -1.62 -25.12
C GLY A 491 13.98 -3.02 -25.07
N LEU A 492 14.78 -4.07 -24.83
CA LEU A 492 14.28 -5.44 -24.69
C LEU A 492 13.40 -5.60 -23.45
N SER A 493 13.74 -4.95 -22.32
CA SER A 493 12.92 -5.00 -21.11
C SER A 493 11.56 -4.35 -21.33
N VAL A 494 11.53 -3.17 -21.95
CA VAL A 494 10.27 -2.48 -22.27
C VAL A 494 9.45 -3.28 -23.30
N LEU A 495 10.08 -3.76 -24.39
CA LEU A 495 9.39 -4.54 -25.42
C LEU A 495 8.80 -5.84 -24.82
N SER A 496 9.55 -6.53 -23.97
CA SER A 496 9.05 -7.76 -23.31
C SER A 496 7.88 -7.48 -22.37
N LEU A 497 7.86 -6.30 -21.72
CA LEU A 497 6.74 -5.91 -20.86
C LEU A 497 5.47 -5.66 -21.69
N PHE A 498 5.59 -4.92 -22.79
CA PHE A 498 4.46 -4.73 -23.71
C PHE A 498 3.95 -6.05 -24.29
N ALA A 499 4.87 -6.95 -24.67
CA ALA A 499 4.49 -8.26 -25.19
C ALA A 499 3.76 -9.09 -24.10
N ALA A 500 4.25 -9.08 -22.87
CA ALA A 500 3.61 -9.78 -21.76
C ALA A 500 2.22 -9.21 -21.45
N ALA A 501 2.08 -7.88 -21.40
CA ALA A 501 0.78 -7.22 -21.19
C ALA A 501 -0.22 -7.57 -22.31
N LYS A 502 0.21 -7.55 -23.57
CA LYS A 502 -0.69 -7.93 -24.69
C LYS A 502 -1.06 -9.41 -24.68
N VAL A 503 -0.13 -10.31 -24.33
CA VAL A 503 -0.44 -11.74 -24.17
C VAL A 503 -1.45 -11.97 -23.07
N ASN A 504 -1.31 -11.24 -21.94
CA ASN A 504 -2.28 -11.31 -20.85
C ASN A 504 -3.67 -10.83 -21.29
N ALA A 505 -3.75 -9.67 -21.97
CA ALA A 505 -5.02 -9.14 -22.46
C ALA A 505 -5.69 -10.09 -23.49
N LEU A 506 -4.90 -10.70 -24.40
CA LEU A 506 -5.42 -11.67 -25.38
C LEU A 506 -6.07 -12.89 -24.72
N HIS A 507 -5.63 -13.30 -23.55
CA HIS A 507 -6.26 -14.39 -22.79
C HIS A 507 -7.71 -14.05 -22.44
N TYR A 508 -7.99 -12.81 -22.04
CA TYR A 508 -9.34 -12.35 -21.70
C TYR A 508 -10.16 -11.90 -22.92
N GLU A 509 -9.49 -11.51 -24.03
CA GLU A 509 -10.16 -11.13 -25.28
C GLU A 509 -10.66 -12.35 -26.08
N GLN A 510 -10.04 -13.52 -25.98
CA GLN A 510 -10.27 -14.70 -26.84
C GLN A 510 -10.95 -15.87 -26.13
N GLY A 511 -11.13 -15.78 -24.83
CA GLY A 511 -11.62 -16.87 -24.02
C GLY A 511 -13.11 -16.78 -23.69
N GLY A 512 -13.70 -17.88 -23.29
CA GLY A 512 -15.05 -17.99 -22.80
C GLY A 512 -15.36 -17.10 -21.58
N LEU A 513 -15.66 -17.66 -20.43
CA LEU A 513 -15.94 -16.93 -19.19
C LEU A 513 -14.80 -17.08 -18.18
N ASN A 514 -14.37 -15.98 -17.61
CA ASN A 514 -13.43 -15.95 -16.50
C ASN A 514 -14.15 -15.40 -15.25
N VAL A 515 -14.33 -16.24 -14.25
CA VAL A 515 -14.86 -15.87 -12.93
C VAL A 515 -13.69 -15.61 -11.98
N VAL A 516 -13.57 -14.38 -11.48
CA VAL A 516 -12.44 -13.97 -10.65
C VAL A 516 -12.94 -13.44 -9.32
N ALA A 517 -12.82 -14.24 -8.27
CA ALA A 517 -13.00 -13.75 -6.91
C ALA A 517 -11.71 -13.05 -6.45
N LEU A 518 -11.79 -11.74 -6.22
CA LEU A 518 -10.67 -10.92 -5.83
C LEU A 518 -10.40 -11.03 -4.32
N ASP A 519 -9.12 -11.05 -3.93
CA ASP A 519 -8.71 -11.01 -2.53
C ASP A 519 -8.81 -9.55 -2.02
N VAL A 520 -10.01 -9.19 -1.62
CA VAL A 520 -10.34 -7.90 -1.00
C VAL A 520 -10.37 -7.96 0.53
N GLY A 521 -9.88 -9.05 1.12
CA GLY A 521 -9.97 -9.30 2.55
C GLY A 521 -11.38 -9.67 2.97
N GLN A 522 -11.87 -9.14 4.10
CA GLN A 522 -13.25 -9.37 4.55
C GLN A 522 -14.20 -8.47 3.76
N GLY A 523 -14.81 -9.02 2.73
CA GLY A 523 -15.71 -8.37 1.79
C GLY A 523 -15.86 -9.17 0.51
N GLU A 524 -16.56 -8.64 -0.47
CA GLU A 524 -16.83 -9.31 -1.74
C GLU A 524 -16.49 -8.42 -2.94
N SER A 525 -15.88 -9.03 -3.95
CA SER A 525 -15.63 -8.41 -5.24
C SER A 525 -15.34 -9.51 -6.26
N VAL A 526 -16.27 -9.74 -7.18
CA VAL A 526 -16.20 -10.82 -8.16
C VAL A 526 -16.30 -10.26 -9.57
N LEU A 527 -15.27 -10.46 -10.37
CA LEU A 527 -15.25 -10.09 -11.78
C LEU A 527 -15.71 -11.26 -12.66
N LEU A 528 -16.63 -10.98 -13.55
CA LEU A 528 -17.12 -11.87 -14.61
C LEU A 528 -16.62 -11.30 -15.93
N ILE A 529 -15.58 -11.91 -16.54
CA ILE A 529 -14.95 -11.39 -17.76
C ILE A 529 -15.15 -12.36 -18.91
N SER A 530 -15.78 -11.88 -19.99
CA SER A 530 -16.02 -12.65 -21.21
C SER A 530 -15.75 -11.78 -22.45
N GLU A 531 -14.92 -12.26 -23.37
CA GLU A 531 -14.54 -11.59 -24.63
C GLU A 531 -14.09 -10.13 -24.48
N GLY A 532 -13.43 -9.81 -23.36
CA GLY A 532 -12.94 -8.45 -23.07
C GLY A 532 -13.98 -7.51 -22.46
N HIS A 533 -15.21 -7.99 -22.27
CA HIS A 533 -16.29 -7.33 -21.51
C HIS A 533 -16.29 -7.82 -20.06
N ALA A 534 -16.60 -6.98 -19.12
CA ALA A 534 -16.62 -7.34 -17.71
C ALA A 534 -17.87 -6.81 -17.00
N ALA A 535 -18.37 -7.65 -16.10
CA ALA A 535 -19.29 -7.24 -15.03
C ALA A 535 -18.60 -7.44 -13.68
N LEU A 536 -18.82 -6.54 -12.75
CA LEU A 536 -18.34 -6.65 -11.38
C LEU A 536 -19.51 -6.84 -10.43
N VAL A 537 -19.49 -7.89 -9.64
CA VAL A 537 -20.45 -8.13 -8.56
C VAL A 537 -19.79 -7.75 -7.25
N ASP A 538 -20.36 -6.76 -6.59
CA ASP A 538 -19.84 -6.13 -5.38
C ASP A 538 -18.43 -5.53 -5.50
N CYS A 539 -18.13 -4.57 -4.64
CA CYS A 539 -16.84 -3.90 -4.59
C CYS A 539 -16.59 -3.34 -3.19
N GLY A 540 -16.32 -4.21 -2.22
CA GLY A 540 -16.17 -3.74 -0.85
C GLY A 540 -15.20 -4.54 0.02
N SER A 541 -14.79 -3.93 1.13
CA SER A 541 -13.92 -4.54 2.14
C SER A 541 -14.10 -3.90 3.51
N LYS A 542 -14.33 -4.70 4.55
CA LYS A 542 -14.29 -4.25 5.96
C LYS A 542 -12.86 -4.01 6.49
N ASN A 543 -11.84 -4.47 5.75
CA ASN A 543 -10.47 -4.26 6.17
C ASN A 543 -9.99 -2.86 5.78
N SER A 544 -9.97 -1.92 6.71
CA SER A 544 -9.65 -0.49 6.52
C SER A 544 -8.29 -0.18 5.86
N TYR A 545 -7.50 -1.17 5.53
CA TYR A 545 -6.21 -1.07 4.84
C TYR A 545 -6.24 -1.67 3.42
N ILE A 546 -7.39 -2.17 2.97
CA ILE A 546 -7.63 -2.72 1.64
C ILE A 546 -8.62 -1.82 0.92
N ASP A 547 -8.29 -1.46 -0.30
CA ASP A 547 -9.14 -0.70 -1.22
C ASP A 547 -9.62 -1.64 -2.32
N ALA A 548 -10.84 -2.14 -2.19
CA ALA A 548 -11.43 -3.12 -3.11
C ALA A 548 -11.57 -2.54 -4.53
N GLY A 549 -11.96 -1.26 -4.64
CA GLY A 549 -12.11 -0.58 -5.93
C GLY A 549 -10.79 -0.44 -6.67
N ALA A 550 -9.71 -0.11 -5.96
CA ALA A 550 -8.38 -0.08 -6.55
C ALA A 550 -7.93 -1.46 -7.06
N ILE A 551 -8.19 -2.52 -6.28
CA ILE A 551 -7.84 -3.91 -6.66
C ILE A 551 -8.62 -4.33 -7.91
N ALA A 552 -9.93 -4.07 -7.96
CA ALA A 552 -10.77 -4.39 -9.11
C ALA A 552 -10.35 -3.62 -10.36
N ALA A 553 -10.11 -2.30 -10.25
CA ALA A 553 -9.65 -1.47 -11.36
C ALA A 553 -8.29 -1.92 -11.90
N ASP A 554 -7.32 -2.21 -11.02
CA ASP A 554 -5.99 -2.69 -11.42
C ASP A 554 -6.07 -4.05 -12.11
N TYR A 555 -6.96 -4.94 -11.65
CA TYR A 555 -7.19 -6.23 -12.30
C TYR A 555 -7.79 -6.07 -13.69
N LEU A 556 -8.88 -5.29 -13.84
CA LEU A 556 -9.54 -4.99 -15.11
C LEU A 556 -8.55 -4.40 -16.13
N ARG A 557 -7.77 -3.40 -15.73
CA ARG A 557 -6.75 -2.78 -16.57
C ARG A 557 -5.66 -3.78 -16.97
N SER A 558 -5.26 -4.68 -16.07
CA SER A 558 -4.29 -5.73 -16.38
C SER A 558 -4.86 -6.78 -17.34
N ALA A 559 -6.14 -7.08 -17.25
CA ALA A 559 -6.86 -7.96 -18.16
C ALA A 559 -7.11 -7.30 -19.52
N GLY A 560 -7.12 -5.96 -19.57
CA GLY A 560 -7.47 -5.21 -20.78
C GLY A 560 -8.97 -5.28 -21.08
N ALA A 561 -9.80 -5.52 -20.07
CA ALA A 561 -11.25 -5.63 -20.17
C ALA A 561 -11.93 -4.29 -19.87
N THR A 562 -13.06 -4.02 -20.54
CA THR A 562 -13.95 -2.89 -20.26
C THR A 562 -14.98 -3.30 -19.21
N LEU A 563 -15.25 -2.44 -18.24
CA LEU A 563 -16.27 -2.68 -17.23
C LEU A 563 -17.62 -2.10 -17.71
N ASP A 564 -18.49 -2.95 -18.22
CA ASP A 564 -19.78 -2.52 -18.74
C ASP A 564 -20.81 -2.33 -17.61
N SER A 565 -20.76 -3.19 -16.58
CA SER A 565 -21.72 -3.14 -15.50
C SER A 565 -21.13 -3.47 -14.13
N VAL A 566 -21.73 -2.86 -13.11
CA VAL A 566 -21.55 -3.21 -11.70
C VAL A 566 -22.89 -3.68 -11.15
N VAL A 567 -22.91 -4.79 -10.43
CA VAL A 567 -24.09 -5.26 -9.70
C VAL A 567 -23.76 -5.19 -8.21
N LEU A 568 -24.47 -4.37 -7.47
CA LEU A 568 -24.35 -4.32 -6.03
C LEU A 568 -25.42 -5.22 -5.41
N THR A 569 -24.98 -6.31 -4.77
CA THR A 569 -25.92 -7.23 -4.13
C THR A 569 -26.72 -6.52 -3.04
N HIS A 570 -26.04 -5.76 -2.18
CA HIS A 570 -26.65 -4.92 -1.15
C HIS A 570 -25.69 -3.81 -0.69
N TYR A 571 -26.18 -2.87 0.13
CA TYR A 571 -25.48 -1.60 0.41
C TYR A 571 -24.50 -1.64 1.59
N HIS A 572 -24.18 -2.80 2.18
CA HIS A 572 -23.20 -2.86 3.28
C HIS A 572 -21.79 -2.48 2.82
N GLU A 573 -21.00 -1.97 3.75
CA GLU A 573 -19.64 -1.48 3.50
C GLU A 573 -18.73 -2.53 2.84
N ASP A 574 -18.81 -3.79 3.27
CA ASP A 574 -18.03 -4.91 2.73
C ASP A 574 -18.41 -5.31 1.31
N HIS A 575 -19.42 -4.65 0.72
CA HIS A 575 -19.88 -4.83 -0.65
C HIS A 575 -19.80 -3.55 -1.49
N ALA A 576 -19.85 -2.35 -0.87
CA ALA A 576 -20.04 -1.08 -1.60
C ALA A 576 -18.88 -0.07 -1.45
N ASN A 577 -18.07 -0.09 -0.39
CA ASN A 577 -17.15 1.02 -0.05
C ASN A 577 -16.00 1.23 -1.05
N GLY A 578 -15.74 0.30 -1.95
CA GLY A 578 -14.75 0.42 -3.03
C GLY A 578 -15.25 1.16 -4.26
N LEU A 579 -16.56 1.46 -4.38
CA LEU A 579 -17.15 2.04 -5.59
C LEU A 579 -16.55 3.41 -5.95
N ALA A 580 -16.26 4.26 -4.97
CA ALA A 580 -15.64 5.56 -5.21
C ALA A 580 -14.27 5.43 -5.89
N ALA A 581 -13.43 4.52 -5.40
CA ALA A 581 -12.12 4.26 -5.98
C ALA A 581 -12.20 3.54 -7.33
N LEU A 582 -13.22 2.72 -7.55
CA LEU A 582 -13.48 2.06 -8.82
C LEU A 582 -13.88 3.07 -9.90
N PHE A 583 -14.92 3.86 -9.65
CA PHE A 583 -15.45 4.83 -10.61
C PHE A 583 -14.46 5.96 -10.94
N ALA A 584 -13.56 6.29 -10.00
CA ALA A 584 -12.47 7.24 -10.27
C ALA A 584 -11.39 6.69 -11.21
N ARG A 585 -11.37 5.37 -11.50
CA ARG A 585 -10.29 4.71 -12.26
C ARG A 585 -10.74 4.03 -13.54
N VAL A 586 -11.98 3.59 -13.61
CA VAL A 586 -12.55 2.88 -14.76
C VAL A 586 -13.92 3.43 -15.08
N ASP A 587 -14.22 3.59 -16.37
CA ASP A 587 -15.54 3.96 -16.82
C ASP A 587 -16.49 2.77 -16.61
N VAL A 588 -17.73 3.07 -16.19
CA VAL A 588 -18.79 2.09 -15.97
C VAL A 588 -20.06 2.61 -16.65
N ASP A 589 -20.70 1.79 -17.45
CA ASP A 589 -21.93 2.20 -18.14
C ASP A 589 -23.13 2.18 -17.21
N THR A 590 -23.34 1.09 -16.46
CA THR A 590 -24.54 0.91 -15.64
C THR A 590 -24.22 0.23 -14.30
N ILE A 591 -24.84 0.72 -13.22
CA ILE A 591 -24.89 0.03 -11.94
C ILE A 591 -26.31 -0.51 -11.68
N TYR A 592 -26.39 -1.81 -11.33
CA TYR A 592 -27.63 -2.50 -10.97
C TYR A 592 -27.76 -2.54 -9.45
N LEU A 593 -28.87 -2.04 -8.94
CA LEU A 593 -29.14 -1.86 -7.51
C LEU A 593 -30.44 -2.53 -7.09
N ALA A 594 -30.54 -2.98 -5.86
CA ALA A 594 -31.80 -3.38 -5.25
C ALA A 594 -32.65 -2.14 -4.95
N ASP A 595 -33.93 -2.15 -5.34
CA ASP A 595 -34.90 -1.10 -5.00
C ASP A 595 -35.47 -1.36 -3.59
N ILE A 596 -34.69 -1.01 -2.58
CA ILE A 596 -35.07 -1.18 -1.19
C ILE A 596 -35.05 0.16 -0.47
N ASP A 597 -36.00 0.35 0.46
CA ASP A 597 -36.00 1.49 1.37
C ASP A 597 -34.86 1.31 2.35
N ALA A 598 -33.78 2.05 2.13
CA ALA A 598 -32.53 1.92 2.88
C ALA A 598 -32.67 2.58 4.26
N GLY A 599 -33.24 1.86 5.21
CA GLY A 599 -33.03 2.17 6.63
C GLY A 599 -31.67 1.71 7.15
N GLU A 600 -30.95 0.93 6.37
CA GLU A 600 -29.64 0.36 6.72
C GLU A 600 -28.73 0.35 5.47
N GLY A 601 -27.72 1.20 5.45
CA GLY A 601 -26.70 1.25 4.41
C GLY A 601 -26.67 2.56 3.63
N ASP A 602 -25.64 2.73 2.82
CA ASP A 602 -25.28 3.98 2.18
C ASP A 602 -25.86 4.12 0.76
N ARG A 603 -27.16 3.80 0.56
CA ARG A 603 -27.83 3.94 -0.75
C ARG A 603 -27.63 5.33 -1.32
N ASP A 604 -27.90 6.37 -0.51
CA ASP A 604 -27.77 7.76 -0.93
C ASP A 604 -26.34 8.09 -1.37
N GLU A 605 -25.34 7.48 -0.71
CA GLU A 605 -23.92 7.64 -1.06
C GLU A 605 -23.62 6.95 -2.41
N VAL A 606 -24.10 5.73 -2.63
CA VAL A 606 -23.93 5.00 -3.89
C VAL A 606 -24.60 5.74 -5.05
N GLU A 607 -25.82 6.25 -4.85
CA GLU A 607 -26.52 7.05 -5.86
C GLU A 607 -25.79 8.35 -6.17
N ALA A 608 -25.29 9.05 -5.15
CA ALA A 608 -24.51 10.27 -5.33
C ALA A 608 -23.18 10.02 -6.06
N LEU A 609 -22.53 8.89 -5.80
CA LEU A 609 -21.33 8.47 -6.53
C LEU A 609 -21.64 8.17 -8.00
N ALA A 610 -22.71 7.42 -8.28
CA ALA A 610 -23.13 7.11 -9.64
C ALA A 610 -23.46 8.40 -10.43
N GLU A 611 -24.20 9.34 -9.82
CA GLU A 611 -24.48 10.65 -10.42
C GLU A 611 -23.20 11.44 -10.68
N ARG A 612 -22.27 11.48 -9.72
CA ARG A 612 -21.00 12.21 -9.84
C ARG A 612 -20.15 11.72 -11.00
N TYR A 613 -20.09 10.42 -11.23
CA TYR A 613 -19.29 9.81 -12.30
C TYR A 613 -20.09 9.52 -13.58
N GLY A 614 -21.38 9.86 -13.62
CA GLY A 614 -22.23 9.70 -14.80
C GLY A 614 -22.60 8.26 -15.11
N VAL A 615 -22.62 7.38 -14.10
CA VAL A 615 -22.99 5.97 -14.20
C VAL A 615 -24.51 5.87 -14.18
N ASN A 616 -25.11 5.12 -15.12
CA ASN A 616 -26.57 4.91 -15.16
C ASN A 616 -26.99 3.96 -14.03
N ILE A 617 -28.03 4.32 -13.30
CA ILE A 617 -28.61 3.49 -12.25
C ILE A 617 -29.79 2.70 -12.81
N HIS A 618 -29.78 1.38 -12.60
CA HIS A 618 -30.91 0.49 -12.91
C HIS A 618 -31.35 -0.25 -11.65
N TYR A 619 -32.59 -0.03 -11.22
CA TYR A 619 -33.17 -0.76 -10.09
C TYR A 619 -33.82 -2.06 -10.56
N VAL A 620 -33.37 -3.18 -9.97
CA VAL A 620 -33.82 -4.52 -10.31
C VAL A 620 -35.10 -4.85 -9.53
N THR A 621 -36.25 -4.79 -10.21
CA THR A 621 -37.60 -5.12 -9.66
C THR A 621 -38.14 -6.39 -10.23
N GLU A 622 -37.61 -6.89 -11.34
CA GLU A 622 -37.93 -8.16 -12.01
C GLU A 622 -36.64 -8.81 -12.50
N VAL A 623 -36.66 -10.08 -12.88
CA VAL A 623 -35.48 -10.76 -13.42
C VAL A 623 -34.97 -10.01 -14.64
N THR A 624 -33.73 -9.59 -14.58
CA THR A 624 -33.09 -8.74 -15.59
C THR A 624 -31.90 -9.47 -16.18
N ASP A 625 -31.99 -9.79 -17.48
CA ASP A 625 -30.92 -10.43 -18.22
C ASP A 625 -29.97 -9.37 -18.82
N VAL A 626 -28.67 -9.53 -18.62
CA VAL A 626 -27.63 -8.63 -19.10
C VAL A 626 -26.61 -9.43 -19.90
N GLU A 627 -26.35 -9.02 -21.13
CA GLU A 627 -25.26 -9.61 -21.95
C GLU A 627 -23.91 -9.14 -21.41
N ASN A 628 -22.98 -10.07 -21.25
CA ASN A 628 -21.60 -9.80 -20.83
C ASN A 628 -20.65 -10.58 -21.74
N GLY A 629 -20.29 -10.01 -22.90
CA GLY A 629 -19.57 -10.68 -23.95
C GLY A 629 -20.35 -11.89 -24.49
N ALA A 630 -19.76 -13.08 -24.43
CA ALA A 630 -20.43 -14.33 -24.80
C ALA A 630 -21.28 -14.93 -23.68
N SER A 631 -21.15 -14.43 -22.44
CA SER A 631 -21.94 -14.90 -21.29
C SER A 631 -23.20 -14.05 -21.07
N THR A 632 -24.18 -14.62 -20.38
CA THR A 632 -25.40 -13.92 -19.96
C THR A 632 -25.46 -13.90 -18.44
N MET A 633 -25.78 -12.76 -17.88
CA MET A 633 -25.95 -12.58 -16.44
C MET A 633 -27.43 -12.29 -16.14
N SER A 634 -28.09 -13.20 -15.43
CA SER A 634 -29.45 -13.02 -14.95
C SER A 634 -29.42 -12.49 -13.51
N ILE A 635 -29.98 -11.30 -13.30
CA ILE A 635 -30.03 -10.63 -12.00
C ILE A 635 -31.44 -10.80 -11.44
N TYR A 636 -31.55 -11.48 -10.30
CA TYR A 636 -32.81 -11.74 -9.61
C TYR A 636 -33.10 -10.64 -8.59
N PRO A 637 -34.37 -10.13 -8.54
CA PRO A 637 -34.75 -9.11 -7.59
C PRO A 637 -34.80 -9.62 -6.15
N PRO A 638 -34.83 -8.72 -5.15
CA PRO A 638 -34.88 -9.08 -3.73
C PRO A 638 -36.10 -9.97 -3.40
N LEU A 639 -35.87 -11.03 -2.62
CA LEU A 639 -36.87 -11.98 -2.16
C LEU A 639 -37.11 -11.97 -0.66
N GLY A 640 -36.21 -11.30 0.11
CA GLY A 640 -36.28 -11.20 1.55
C GLY A 640 -37.46 -10.35 2.04
N ASP A 641 -37.75 -10.45 3.33
CA ASP A 641 -38.83 -9.70 3.97
C ASP A 641 -38.30 -8.48 4.76
N LYS A 642 -37.07 -8.53 5.27
CA LYS A 642 -36.44 -7.50 6.12
C LYS A 642 -34.91 -7.65 6.15
N GLY A 643 -34.22 -6.51 6.30
CA GLY A 643 -32.77 -6.47 6.42
C GLY A 643 -32.07 -6.33 5.07
N ALA A 644 -30.94 -5.65 5.05
CA ALA A 644 -30.21 -5.38 3.81
C ALA A 644 -29.69 -6.67 3.15
N ASN A 645 -29.23 -7.64 3.95
CA ASN A 645 -28.74 -8.93 3.46
C ASN A 645 -29.82 -9.74 2.74
N GLU A 646 -31.02 -9.85 3.35
CA GLU A 646 -32.12 -10.64 2.80
C GLU A 646 -32.81 -9.94 1.61
N LEU A 647 -32.65 -8.62 1.49
CA LEU A 647 -33.15 -7.81 0.38
C LEU A 647 -32.08 -7.61 -0.71
N GLY A 648 -31.06 -8.43 -0.72
CA GLY A 648 -29.99 -8.42 -1.71
C GLY A 648 -30.43 -9.01 -3.08
N LEU A 649 -29.64 -8.65 -4.11
CA LEU A 649 -29.74 -9.23 -5.44
C LEU A 649 -29.02 -10.57 -5.49
N THR A 650 -29.49 -11.47 -6.35
CA THR A 650 -28.79 -12.72 -6.69
C THR A 650 -28.40 -12.70 -8.16
N ILE A 651 -27.24 -13.21 -8.50
CA ILE A 651 -26.73 -13.21 -9.86
C ILE A 651 -26.43 -14.64 -10.30
N LEU A 652 -26.97 -15.03 -11.46
CA LEU A 652 -26.59 -16.25 -12.17
C LEU A 652 -25.89 -15.84 -13.46
N CYS A 653 -24.63 -16.22 -13.61
CA CYS A 653 -23.87 -15.97 -14.83
C CYS A 653 -23.67 -17.30 -15.57
N SER A 654 -24.11 -17.35 -16.83
CA SER A 654 -24.17 -18.54 -17.67
C SER A 654 -23.33 -18.39 -18.94
N LEU A 655 -22.58 -19.44 -19.29
CA LEU A 655 -21.93 -19.60 -20.58
C LEU A 655 -22.10 -21.04 -21.07
N GLY A 656 -23.00 -21.27 -22.03
CA GLY A 656 -23.35 -22.62 -22.48
C GLY A 656 -23.95 -23.46 -21.35
N ASP A 657 -23.27 -24.56 -21.01
CA ASP A 657 -23.68 -25.44 -19.90
C ASP A 657 -22.96 -25.11 -18.57
N PHE A 658 -22.20 -24.02 -18.50
CA PHE A 658 -21.49 -23.60 -17.29
C PHE A 658 -22.23 -22.46 -16.61
N ASP A 659 -22.50 -22.64 -15.32
CA ASP A 659 -23.25 -21.71 -14.50
C ASP A 659 -22.49 -21.34 -13.21
N THR A 660 -22.49 -20.06 -12.88
CA THR A 660 -21.97 -19.50 -11.63
C THR A 660 -23.05 -18.74 -10.90
N LEU A 661 -23.31 -19.10 -9.64
CA LEU A 661 -24.30 -18.43 -8.79
C LEU A 661 -23.60 -17.60 -7.69
N ILE A 662 -24.06 -16.35 -7.53
CA ILE A 662 -23.62 -15.41 -6.50
C ILE A 662 -24.84 -14.96 -5.72
N THR A 663 -24.91 -15.30 -4.43
CA THR A 663 -26.10 -15.06 -3.58
C THR A 663 -25.93 -13.87 -2.64
N GLY A 664 -24.74 -13.21 -2.62
CA GLY A 664 -24.43 -12.19 -1.64
C GLY A 664 -24.54 -12.71 -0.20
N ASP A 665 -25.05 -11.88 0.70
CA ASP A 665 -25.10 -12.19 2.14
C ASP A 665 -26.45 -12.73 2.64
N MET A 666 -27.34 -13.17 1.73
CA MET A 666 -28.68 -13.66 2.12
C MET A 666 -28.61 -14.88 3.04
N ASP A 667 -29.62 -15.02 3.89
CA ASP A 667 -29.75 -16.16 4.79
C ASP A 667 -30.35 -17.40 4.09
N ALA A 668 -30.19 -18.57 4.70
CA ALA A 668 -30.69 -19.84 4.17
C ALA A 668 -32.19 -19.89 3.95
N LYS A 669 -32.98 -19.02 4.60
CA LYS A 669 -34.43 -18.93 4.36
C LYS A 669 -34.72 -18.21 3.07
N THR A 670 -33.98 -17.14 2.79
CA THR A 670 -34.10 -16.37 1.55
C THR A 670 -33.60 -17.19 0.38
N GLU A 671 -32.49 -17.95 0.57
CA GLU A 671 -32.01 -18.94 -0.41
C GLU A 671 -33.06 -20.02 -0.71
N THR A 672 -33.81 -20.48 0.30
CA THR A 672 -34.91 -21.43 0.10
C THR A 672 -36.02 -20.80 -0.75
N LYS A 673 -36.42 -19.55 -0.48
CA LYS A 673 -37.38 -18.82 -1.31
C LYS A 673 -36.89 -18.67 -2.76
N LEU A 674 -35.58 -18.44 -2.96
CA LEU A 674 -34.99 -18.31 -4.28
C LEU A 674 -35.22 -19.57 -5.12
N VAL A 675 -34.87 -20.74 -4.60
CA VAL A 675 -35.05 -22.02 -5.32
C VAL A 675 -36.50 -22.49 -5.42
N GLU A 676 -37.36 -22.01 -4.53
CA GLU A 676 -38.82 -22.26 -4.64
C GLU A 676 -39.50 -21.33 -5.68
N THR A 677 -38.96 -20.15 -5.92
CA THR A 677 -39.51 -19.12 -6.79
C THR A 677 -39.02 -19.26 -8.22
N TYR A 678 -37.74 -19.58 -8.39
CA TYR A 678 -37.10 -19.66 -9.70
C TYR A 678 -36.55 -21.07 -9.95
N ASP A 679 -36.66 -21.52 -11.20
CA ASP A 679 -36.06 -22.79 -11.66
C ASP A 679 -34.60 -22.53 -12.00
N LEU A 680 -33.71 -22.72 -10.99
CA LEU A 680 -32.27 -22.53 -11.16
C LEU A 680 -31.65 -23.80 -11.77
N PRO A 681 -30.67 -23.68 -12.66
CA PRO A 681 -29.95 -24.81 -13.22
C PRO A 681 -29.06 -25.51 -12.19
N ASP A 682 -28.53 -26.66 -12.56
CA ASP A 682 -27.33 -27.26 -11.93
C ASP A 682 -26.15 -26.32 -12.17
N ILE A 683 -25.32 -26.03 -11.16
CA ILE A 683 -24.27 -25.02 -11.28
C ILE A 683 -22.88 -25.63 -11.01
N GLU A 684 -21.86 -25.17 -11.70
CA GLU A 684 -20.48 -25.61 -11.45
C GLU A 684 -19.83 -24.82 -10.30
N VAL A 685 -20.15 -23.50 -10.19
CA VAL A 685 -19.51 -22.64 -9.21
C VAL A 685 -20.52 -21.90 -8.35
N LEU A 686 -20.32 -21.96 -7.04
CA LEU A 686 -21.07 -21.16 -6.06
C LEU A 686 -20.12 -20.19 -5.34
N LEU A 687 -20.42 -18.89 -5.40
CA LEU A 687 -19.88 -17.93 -4.44
C LEU A 687 -20.63 -18.15 -3.13
N VAL A 688 -19.90 -18.62 -2.12
CA VAL A 688 -20.47 -19.05 -0.84
C VAL A 688 -20.99 -17.86 -0.07
N GLY A 689 -22.26 -17.84 0.22
CA GLY A 689 -22.97 -16.72 0.81
C GLY A 689 -22.37 -16.24 2.15
N HIS A 690 -22.41 -14.95 2.35
CA HIS A 690 -22.05 -14.25 3.59
C HIS A 690 -20.68 -14.68 4.15
N HIS A 691 -19.67 -14.73 3.27
CA HIS A 691 -18.27 -15.07 3.58
C HIS A 691 -18.09 -16.41 4.33
N GLY A 692 -19.00 -17.37 4.13
CA GLY A 692 -19.00 -18.65 4.83
C GLY A 692 -19.63 -18.61 6.22
N SER A 693 -20.65 -17.77 6.40
CA SER A 693 -21.50 -17.74 7.60
C SER A 693 -22.26 -19.06 7.77
N LYS A 694 -22.45 -19.48 9.01
CA LYS A 694 -23.29 -20.65 9.33
C LYS A 694 -24.76 -20.48 8.96
N TYR A 695 -25.22 -19.24 8.79
CA TYR A 695 -26.61 -18.91 8.52
C TYR A 695 -26.93 -18.84 7.04
N SER A 696 -25.94 -18.91 6.15
CA SER A 696 -26.06 -18.84 4.69
C SER A 696 -25.61 -20.15 4.04
N THR A 697 -25.82 -20.29 2.74
CA THR A 697 -25.51 -21.48 1.94
C THR A 697 -26.14 -22.74 2.53
N GLY A 698 -27.48 -22.70 2.61
CA GLY A 698 -28.28 -23.75 3.24
C GLY A 698 -28.31 -25.05 2.43
N THR A 699 -28.66 -26.17 3.10
CA THR A 699 -28.76 -27.50 2.44
C THR A 699 -29.78 -27.52 1.31
N THR A 700 -30.89 -26.80 1.43
CA THR A 700 -31.92 -26.72 0.39
C THR A 700 -31.37 -26.10 -0.91
N LEU A 701 -30.57 -25.03 -0.80
CA LEU A 701 -29.90 -24.45 -1.97
C LEU A 701 -28.92 -25.47 -2.58
N LEU A 702 -28.03 -26.05 -1.76
CA LEU A 702 -27.01 -26.99 -2.22
C LEU A 702 -27.61 -28.24 -2.89
N GLU A 703 -28.71 -28.77 -2.37
CA GLU A 703 -29.42 -29.91 -2.97
C GLU A 703 -30.13 -29.53 -4.28
N SER A 704 -30.53 -28.28 -4.44
CA SER A 704 -31.25 -27.79 -5.62
C SER A 704 -30.33 -27.51 -6.80
N VAL A 705 -29.15 -26.88 -6.54
CA VAL A 705 -28.24 -26.40 -7.59
C VAL A 705 -26.92 -27.19 -7.67
N THR A 706 -26.70 -28.19 -6.84
CA THR A 706 -25.63 -29.21 -6.81
C THR A 706 -24.21 -28.73 -7.21
N PRO A 707 -23.65 -27.68 -6.58
CA PRO A 707 -22.42 -27.04 -7.00
C PRO A 707 -21.19 -27.93 -6.84
N GLU A 708 -20.26 -27.90 -7.81
CA GLU A 708 -19.00 -28.65 -7.75
C GLU A 708 -17.91 -27.88 -6.97
N VAL A 709 -17.85 -26.58 -7.16
CA VAL A 709 -16.84 -25.68 -6.60
C VAL A 709 -17.49 -24.61 -5.73
N GLY A 710 -16.98 -24.43 -4.52
CA GLY A 710 -17.35 -23.34 -3.63
C GLY A 710 -16.20 -22.34 -3.51
N VAL A 711 -16.46 -21.08 -3.76
CA VAL A 711 -15.49 -19.99 -3.56
C VAL A 711 -15.96 -19.13 -2.40
N ILE A 712 -15.11 -18.98 -1.38
CA ILE A 712 -15.38 -18.13 -0.21
C ILE A 712 -14.53 -16.88 -0.32
N SER A 713 -15.16 -15.73 -0.51
CA SER A 713 -14.52 -14.42 -0.38
C SER A 713 -14.43 -14.05 1.09
N VAL A 714 -13.25 -14.07 1.68
CA VAL A 714 -13.04 -13.90 3.12
C VAL A 714 -11.65 -13.40 3.44
N GLY A 715 -11.50 -12.65 4.53
CA GLY A 715 -10.22 -12.17 5.03
C GLY A 715 -10.12 -12.22 6.54
N ASP A 716 -9.19 -11.44 7.10
CA ASP A 716 -9.03 -11.33 8.56
C ASP A 716 -10.26 -10.67 9.17
N ASN A 717 -10.98 -11.41 10.00
CA ASN A 717 -12.24 -10.98 10.58
C ASN A 717 -12.38 -11.39 12.04
N SER A 718 -13.28 -10.71 12.76
CA SER A 718 -13.64 -10.99 14.17
C SER A 718 -14.91 -11.83 14.31
N TYR A 719 -15.57 -12.18 13.20
CA TYR A 719 -16.84 -12.92 13.18
C TYR A 719 -16.63 -14.42 13.24
N GLY A 720 -15.41 -14.91 12.95
CA GLY A 720 -15.07 -16.32 12.86
C GLY A 720 -15.50 -16.97 11.54
N HIS A 721 -15.61 -16.18 10.48
CA HIS A 721 -15.88 -16.67 9.13
C HIS A 721 -14.58 -17.10 8.43
N PRO A 722 -14.64 -18.15 7.56
CA PRO A 722 -15.76 -19.08 7.42
C PRO A 722 -15.92 -19.96 8.68
N THR A 723 -17.16 -20.20 9.07
CA THR A 723 -17.45 -21.03 10.24
C THR A 723 -17.19 -22.52 9.94
N GLU A 724 -16.83 -23.29 10.97
CA GLU A 724 -16.61 -24.75 10.83
C GLU A 724 -17.88 -25.45 10.32
N GLU A 725 -19.05 -24.99 10.78
CA GLU A 725 -20.35 -25.52 10.35
C GLU A 725 -20.62 -25.31 8.85
N ALA A 726 -20.26 -24.13 8.31
CA ALA A 726 -20.36 -23.88 6.87
C ALA A 726 -19.39 -24.77 6.08
N LEU A 727 -18.13 -24.84 6.50
CA LEU A 727 -17.12 -25.68 5.81
C LEU A 727 -17.51 -27.15 5.80
N LEU A 728 -18.05 -27.69 6.90
CA LEU A 728 -18.54 -29.07 6.97
C LEU A 728 -19.69 -29.28 5.99
N ARG A 729 -20.68 -28.38 5.96
CA ARG A 729 -21.83 -28.46 5.06
C ARG A 729 -21.43 -28.46 3.59
N LEU A 730 -20.48 -27.61 3.19
CA LEU A 730 -19.95 -27.60 1.83
C LEU A 730 -19.19 -28.89 1.49
N THR A 731 -18.42 -29.41 2.45
CA THR A 731 -17.70 -30.68 2.28
C THR A 731 -18.66 -31.87 2.18
N ASP A 732 -19.72 -31.90 2.99
CA ASP A 732 -20.75 -32.94 2.96
C ASP A 732 -21.55 -32.92 1.66
N ALA A 733 -21.70 -31.74 1.03
CA ALA A 733 -22.27 -31.60 -0.30
C ALA A 733 -21.31 -32.03 -1.43
N GLY A 734 -20.07 -32.43 -1.11
CA GLY A 734 -19.09 -32.93 -2.08
C GLY A 734 -18.31 -31.82 -2.82
N MET A 735 -18.42 -30.56 -2.40
CA MET A 735 -17.80 -29.43 -3.06
C MET A 735 -16.30 -29.35 -2.83
N THR A 736 -15.56 -28.87 -3.83
CA THR A 736 -14.18 -28.41 -3.67
C THR A 736 -14.18 -26.93 -3.26
N VAL A 737 -13.68 -26.63 -2.06
CA VAL A 737 -13.73 -25.28 -1.49
C VAL A 737 -12.41 -24.54 -1.67
N TYR A 738 -12.48 -23.34 -2.23
CA TYR A 738 -11.38 -22.37 -2.32
C TYR A 738 -11.70 -21.13 -1.48
N ARG A 739 -10.65 -20.50 -0.90
CA ARG A 739 -10.79 -19.34 -0.02
C ARG A 739 -9.80 -18.26 -0.41
N THR A 740 -10.24 -17.00 -0.53
CA THR A 740 -9.37 -15.88 -0.91
C THR A 740 -8.28 -15.62 0.13
N ASP A 741 -8.55 -15.77 1.43
CA ASP A 741 -7.54 -15.63 2.50
C ASP A 741 -6.41 -16.67 2.44
N MET A 742 -6.63 -17.81 1.77
CA MET A 742 -5.64 -18.88 1.63
C MET A 742 -4.94 -18.90 0.27
N GLN A 743 -5.67 -18.62 -0.81
CA GLN A 743 -5.17 -18.69 -2.18
C GLN A 743 -4.85 -17.32 -2.81
N GLY A 744 -5.33 -16.21 -2.25
CA GLY A 744 -5.35 -14.91 -2.92
C GLY A 744 -6.48 -14.85 -3.95
N ASN A 745 -6.30 -14.09 -5.02
CA ASN A 745 -7.30 -14.07 -6.10
C ASN A 745 -7.53 -15.48 -6.65
N ILE A 746 -8.80 -15.87 -6.82
CA ILE A 746 -9.21 -17.18 -7.35
C ILE A 746 -9.75 -16.93 -8.76
N LEU A 747 -9.12 -17.55 -9.75
CA LEU A 747 -9.53 -17.48 -11.16
C LEU A 747 -10.05 -18.84 -11.61
N ILE A 748 -11.27 -18.86 -12.12
CA ILE A 748 -11.89 -20.01 -12.78
C ILE A 748 -12.11 -19.62 -14.24
N THR A 749 -11.55 -20.39 -15.15
CA THR A 749 -11.61 -20.14 -16.60
C THR A 749 -12.40 -21.24 -17.27
N VAL A 750 -13.33 -20.83 -18.14
CA VAL A 750 -14.17 -21.71 -18.96
C VAL A 750 -13.92 -21.33 -20.40
N ASP A 751 -13.48 -22.30 -21.22
CA ASP A 751 -13.16 -22.12 -22.63
C ASP A 751 -14.39 -22.22 -23.53
#